data_597d1a4a9b4804d67ce87f62db257bf9
#
_entry.id   597d1a4a9b4804d67ce87f62db257bf9
#
_cell.length_a   1.000
_cell.length_b   1.000
_cell.length_c   1.000
_cell.angle_alpha   90.00
_cell.angle_beta   90.00
_cell.angle_gamma   90.00
#
_symmetry.space_group_name_H-M   'P 1'
#
loop_
_entity.id
_entity.type
_entity.pdbx_description
1 polymer ?
#
loop_
_entity_poly.entity_id
_entity_poly.type
_entity_poly.pdbx_seq_one_letter_code
_entity_poly.pdbx_strand_id
1 'polypeptide(L)'
;MDHSRDRLEKNDIVKEIESSFIDYSMSVIVSRALPDLRDGLKPVHRRILWSMYESGYTPDKPHKKSARIVGDVMGKYHPHGDSSIYEAMVRMAQDFSYRNMLVDGHGNFGNIEGYGAAAMRYTESRLSKISLELLRDINKDTVDFIPNFDETEKEPEILPSRFPNILVNGTMGIAVGMATNIPPHNLGEVIDGCIAYIDNPEIDTLGLMEHIKGPDFPTGGIILGNSGIKKAYETGRGTITIRSRARIEEENGKHYIIIDEVPYGVNTMELKNKVAELVHNKTIEGIADYHTDLKNGVKITITLKKDANAQVVLNNLYKHTQFQTNFGIIFLMLDKGVPKTLGLKDIISKYIEYQKEVIIRRTKFDLDKAEKRVHILEGLKIALDHIDEVIKLIRGSKSDEEAKAGLMSKFGLSEIQSDAILEMKLRRLTGLERDKIENELNDLLEKIKDLKAILASDERTFGIIKSELLEIKDKYADERRTSIDMTAIDYIEDESLIPVEDIIVTLTNKGYIKRLTTDTYKVQNKGGVGVKGMSTNEEDFVEKMVTVKTHDYILFFSNKGKVYKIKGYEIPEFSRQAKGLPIINLLPIEKDEKINSILSISKDDNSDYITFVTRKGLVKRTKIEEFDSIRKSGKIAITLKEDDELLFVTKTDGNNEIVIGSSNGRLVRFNENEIRVMGRTASGVKGIEIPEDAICVSAEKVDPTSDILIITENGYGKRTNIEEYRLTHRGSKGVKALNVTEKNGNLAAVKNVNDDEELMIITNSGIIIKIPMNQVSKMSRVTQGVRLINLKENQKVTTIATTKEENEEETVE
;
A
#
# COMPACT_ATOMS: atom_id res chain seq x y z
N MET A 1 46.92 -40.57 -37.56
CA MET A 1 46.14 -39.91 -36.54
C MET A 1 45.57 -38.62 -37.08
N ASP A 2 44.34 -38.66 -37.49
CA ASP A 2 43.65 -37.57 -38.20
C ASP A 2 43.08 -36.63 -37.13
N HIS A 3 43.75 -35.49 -36.98
CA HIS A 3 43.23 -34.43 -36.13
C HIS A 3 41.99 -33.85 -36.82
N SER A 4 40.83 -34.24 -36.32
CA SER A 4 39.55 -33.71 -36.67
C SER A 4 39.60 -32.18 -36.60
N ARG A 5 39.22 -31.57 -37.72
CA ARG A 5 39.09 -30.11 -37.89
C ARG A 5 38.19 -29.56 -36.80
N ASP A 6 38.79 -28.81 -35.87
CA ASP A 6 38.07 -27.90 -35.00
C ASP A 6 37.26 -26.95 -35.89
N ARG A 7 35.98 -27.16 -35.91
CA ARG A 7 35.02 -26.29 -36.58
C ARG A 7 34.86 -25.06 -35.73
N LEU A 8 35.63 -24.04 -35.98
CA LEU A 8 35.40 -22.71 -35.38
C LEU A 8 34.09 -22.14 -35.95
N GLU A 9 33.03 -22.26 -35.20
CA GLU A 9 31.80 -21.52 -35.46
C GLU A 9 31.93 -20.11 -34.89
N LYS A 10 31.74 -19.10 -35.73
CA LYS A 10 31.68 -17.71 -35.30
C LYS A 10 30.29 -17.44 -34.78
N ASN A 11 30.12 -17.45 -33.46
CA ASN A 11 28.92 -16.97 -32.81
C ASN A 11 29.06 -15.49 -32.46
N ASP A 12 28.06 -14.69 -32.79
CA ASP A 12 27.94 -13.32 -32.35
C ASP A 12 27.63 -13.31 -30.85
N ILE A 13 28.54 -12.83 -30.03
CA ILE A 13 28.43 -12.79 -28.58
C ILE A 13 27.17 -12.04 -28.11
N VAL A 14 26.71 -11.03 -28.84
CA VAL A 14 25.52 -10.26 -28.52
C VAL A 14 24.27 -11.12 -28.68
N LYS A 15 24.16 -11.84 -29.81
CA LYS A 15 23.03 -12.75 -30.05
C LYS A 15 23.00 -13.91 -29.07
N GLU A 16 24.16 -14.46 -28.73
CA GLU A 16 24.27 -15.55 -27.76
C GLU A 16 23.85 -15.09 -26.36
N ILE A 17 24.29 -13.89 -25.94
CA ILE A 17 23.90 -13.30 -24.67
C ILE A 17 22.40 -12.99 -24.66
N GLU A 18 21.84 -12.40 -25.71
CA GLU A 18 20.41 -12.10 -25.82
C GLU A 18 19.56 -13.37 -25.72
N SER A 19 19.89 -14.42 -26.47
CA SER A 19 19.17 -15.70 -26.45
C SER A 19 19.25 -16.35 -25.09
N SER A 20 20.46 -16.49 -24.54
CA SER A 20 20.67 -17.12 -23.22
C SER A 20 20.00 -16.33 -22.09
N PHE A 21 19.97 -14.98 -22.19
CA PHE A 21 19.29 -14.14 -21.20
C PHE A 21 17.77 -14.27 -21.27
N ILE A 22 17.20 -14.42 -22.47
CA ILE A 22 15.75 -14.67 -22.64
C ILE A 22 15.39 -16.02 -22.03
N ASP A 23 16.13 -17.08 -22.36
CA ASP A 23 15.88 -18.42 -21.83
C ASP A 23 16.00 -18.47 -20.30
N TYR A 24 17.04 -17.84 -19.74
CA TYR A 24 17.18 -17.69 -18.30
C TYR A 24 16.03 -16.92 -17.68
N SER A 25 15.65 -15.79 -18.26
CA SER A 25 14.57 -14.95 -17.79
C SER A 25 13.23 -15.70 -17.79
N MET A 26 12.93 -16.41 -18.88
CA MET A 26 11.73 -17.25 -18.96
C MET A 26 11.72 -18.35 -17.90
N SER A 27 12.84 -19.02 -17.70
CA SER A 27 12.97 -20.03 -16.66
C SER A 27 12.75 -19.46 -15.26
N VAL A 28 13.33 -18.30 -14.95
CA VAL A 28 13.14 -17.63 -13.65
C VAL A 28 11.69 -17.19 -13.44
N ILE A 29 11.03 -16.68 -14.48
CA ILE A 29 9.64 -16.21 -14.41
C ILE A 29 8.69 -17.40 -14.21
N VAL A 30 8.74 -18.40 -15.10
CA VAL A 30 7.74 -19.48 -15.16
C VAL A 30 8.04 -20.60 -14.17
N SER A 31 9.33 -20.93 -13.96
CA SER A 31 9.72 -22.16 -13.24
C SER A 31 10.35 -21.89 -11.87
N ARG A 32 10.39 -20.64 -11.37
CA ARG A 32 11.05 -20.34 -10.09
C ARG A 32 10.35 -19.31 -9.23
N ALA A 33 10.12 -18.08 -9.73
CA ALA A 33 9.81 -16.93 -8.90
C ALA A 33 8.32 -16.68 -8.70
N LEU A 34 7.50 -16.96 -9.72
CA LEU A 34 6.07 -16.66 -9.70
C LEU A 34 5.23 -17.87 -9.28
N PRO A 35 4.15 -17.64 -8.50
CA PRO A 35 3.19 -18.70 -8.17
C PRO A 35 2.22 -18.94 -9.34
N ASP A 36 1.70 -20.17 -9.44
CA ASP A 36 0.55 -20.44 -10.31
C ASP A 36 -0.75 -19.99 -9.62
N LEU A 37 -1.65 -19.37 -10.35
CA LEU A 37 -2.94 -18.89 -9.85
C LEU A 37 -3.77 -20.01 -9.24
N ARG A 38 -3.72 -21.21 -9.85
CA ARG A 38 -4.60 -22.34 -9.56
C ARG A 38 -4.33 -22.94 -8.17
N ASP A 39 -3.06 -23.04 -7.75
CA ASP A 39 -2.70 -23.62 -6.46
C ASP A 39 -1.94 -22.64 -5.52
N GLY A 40 -1.57 -21.47 -6.02
CA GLY A 40 -0.88 -20.45 -5.23
C GLY A 40 0.56 -20.79 -4.85
N LEU A 41 1.17 -21.76 -5.51
CA LEU A 41 2.47 -22.30 -5.16
C LEU A 41 3.52 -21.99 -6.21
N LYS A 42 4.74 -21.75 -5.76
CA LYS A 42 5.92 -21.82 -6.61
C LYS A 42 6.35 -23.30 -6.78
N PRO A 43 7.11 -23.64 -7.83
CA PRO A 43 7.52 -25.01 -8.06
C PRO A 43 8.19 -25.69 -6.85
N VAL A 44 9.06 -24.98 -6.12
CA VAL A 44 9.74 -25.55 -4.96
C VAL A 44 8.76 -25.95 -3.83
N HIS A 45 7.76 -25.12 -3.56
CA HIS A 45 6.75 -25.42 -2.53
C HIS A 45 5.86 -26.59 -2.93
N ARG A 46 5.45 -26.63 -4.21
CA ARG A 46 4.64 -27.72 -4.77
C ARG A 46 5.38 -29.05 -4.69
N ARG A 47 6.66 -29.07 -5.06
CA ARG A 47 7.52 -30.26 -4.99
C ARG A 47 7.73 -30.76 -3.58
N ILE A 48 7.88 -29.84 -2.60
CA ILE A 48 7.99 -30.21 -1.18
C ILE A 48 6.70 -30.89 -0.72
N LEU A 49 5.54 -30.29 -0.94
CA LEU A 49 4.24 -30.83 -0.52
C LEU A 49 3.94 -32.17 -1.22
N TRP A 50 4.24 -32.28 -2.51
CA TRP A 50 4.07 -33.51 -3.27
C TRP A 50 4.97 -34.62 -2.74
N SER A 51 6.26 -34.40 -2.56
CA SER A 51 7.21 -35.38 -2.03
C SER A 51 6.81 -35.87 -0.64
N MET A 52 6.34 -34.98 0.23
CA MET A 52 5.85 -35.33 1.57
C MET A 52 4.59 -36.20 1.49
N TYR A 53 3.68 -35.91 0.57
CA TYR A 53 2.45 -36.65 0.37
C TYR A 53 2.73 -38.04 -0.20
N GLU A 54 3.53 -38.14 -1.26
CA GLU A 54 3.93 -39.40 -1.90
C GLU A 54 4.64 -40.33 -0.91
N SER A 55 5.51 -39.77 -0.06
CA SER A 55 6.23 -40.50 0.98
C SER A 55 5.36 -40.85 2.20
N GLY A 56 4.08 -40.39 2.23
CA GLY A 56 3.14 -40.69 3.30
C GLY A 56 3.45 -39.95 4.61
N TYR A 57 4.07 -38.76 4.55
CA TYR A 57 4.34 -37.92 5.73
C TYR A 57 3.14 -37.05 6.08
N THR A 58 2.03 -37.70 6.33
CA THR A 58 0.72 -37.12 6.59
C THR A 58 0.52 -36.73 8.07
N PRO A 59 -0.45 -35.89 8.43
CA PRO A 59 -0.66 -35.41 9.80
C PRO A 59 -0.98 -36.49 10.84
N ASP A 60 -1.45 -37.66 10.39
CA ASP A 60 -1.73 -38.83 11.23
C ASP A 60 -0.48 -39.69 11.53
N LYS A 61 0.65 -39.40 10.86
CA LYS A 61 1.91 -40.11 11.01
C LYS A 61 2.91 -39.30 11.86
N PRO A 62 3.92 -39.95 12.46
CA PRO A 62 4.98 -39.25 13.18
C PRO A 62 5.75 -38.31 12.24
N HIS A 63 6.26 -37.21 12.82
CA HIS A 63 7.19 -36.32 12.12
C HIS A 63 8.42 -37.07 11.63
N LYS A 64 9.01 -36.58 10.54
CA LYS A 64 10.24 -37.13 9.95
C LYS A 64 11.33 -36.06 9.96
N LYS A 65 12.59 -36.48 10.05
CA LYS A 65 13.74 -35.55 9.96
C LYS A 65 13.62 -34.72 8.68
N SER A 66 13.72 -33.39 8.83
CA SER A 66 13.67 -32.47 7.71
C SER A 66 14.71 -32.77 6.65
N ALA A 67 15.90 -33.24 7.05
CA ALA A 67 16.97 -33.65 6.14
C ALA A 67 16.55 -34.77 5.18
N ARG A 68 15.67 -35.67 5.60
CA ARG A 68 15.14 -36.74 4.74
C ARG A 68 14.22 -36.18 3.67
N ILE A 69 13.31 -35.30 4.10
CA ILE A 69 12.38 -34.65 3.18
C ILE A 69 13.13 -33.83 2.13
N VAL A 70 14.10 -33.00 2.57
CA VAL A 70 14.92 -32.19 1.68
C VAL A 70 15.71 -33.06 0.70
N GLY A 71 16.28 -34.20 1.18
CA GLY A 71 17.00 -35.15 0.35
C GLY A 71 16.11 -35.80 -0.74
N ASP A 72 14.88 -36.21 -0.37
CA ASP A 72 13.91 -36.78 -1.30
C ASP A 72 13.49 -35.76 -2.36
N VAL A 73 13.21 -34.51 -1.97
CA VAL A 73 12.84 -33.42 -2.86
C VAL A 73 13.98 -33.09 -3.83
N MET A 74 15.19 -32.94 -3.32
CA MET A 74 16.37 -32.62 -4.12
C MET A 74 16.72 -33.73 -5.10
N GLY A 75 16.65 -34.99 -4.67
CA GLY A 75 17.01 -36.12 -5.50
C GLY A 75 16.00 -36.47 -6.57
N LYS A 76 14.70 -36.25 -6.31
CA LYS A 76 13.63 -36.64 -7.22
C LYS A 76 13.06 -35.52 -8.08
N TYR A 77 12.94 -34.30 -7.54
CA TYR A 77 12.09 -33.28 -8.17
C TYR A 77 12.76 -31.93 -8.35
N HIS A 78 13.63 -31.49 -7.44
CA HIS A 78 14.16 -30.12 -7.42
C HIS A 78 15.69 -30.10 -7.40
N PRO A 79 16.34 -30.07 -8.59
CA PRO A 79 17.81 -30.19 -8.72
C PRO A 79 18.53 -28.88 -8.37
N HIS A 80 18.33 -28.39 -7.16
CA HIS A 80 18.94 -27.17 -6.62
C HIS A 80 19.49 -27.41 -5.22
N GLY A 81 20.18 -26.42 -4.65
CA GLY A 81 20.81 -26.52 -3.33
C GLY A 81 19.81 -26.87 -2.21
N ASP A 82 20.24 -27.75 -1.31
CA ASP A 82 19.47 -28.21 -0.15
C ASP A 82 19.00 -27.07 0.76
N SER A 83 19.82 -26.03 0.92
CA SER A 83 19.51 -24.86 1.74
C SER A 83 18.25 -24.14 1.23
N SER A 84 18.10 -23.96 -0.09
CA SER A 84 16.94 -23.29 -0.65
C SER A 84 15.64 -24.09 -0.46
N ILE A 85 15.71 -25.40 -0.54
CA ILE A 85 14.60 -26.32 -0.29
C ILE A 85 14.22 -26.29 1.19
N TYR A 86 15.22 -26.37 2.08
CA TYR A 86 14.99 -26.34 3.51
C TYR A 86 14.39 -25.02 3.97
N GLU A 87 14.92 -23.89 3.52
CA GLU A 87 14.38 -22.56 3.84
C GLU A 87 12.94 -22.37 3.36
N ALA A 88 12.59 -22.87 2.16
CA ALA A 88 11.22 -22.86 1.67
C ALA A 88 10.29 -23.69 2.57
N MET A 89 10.72 -24.87 2.99
CA MET A 89 9.97 -25.73 3.91
C MET A 89 9.84 -25.10 5.30
N VAL A 90 10.91 -24.50 5.82
CA VAL A 90 10.92 -23.78 7.10
C VAL A 90 9.88 -22.66 7.10
N ARG A 91 9.84 -21.84 6.05
CA ARG A 91 8.87 -20.75 5.94
C ARG A 91 7.43 -21.25 5.97
N MET A 92 7.12 -22.37 5.33
CA MET A 92 5.78 -22.98 5.36
C MET A 92 5.37 -23.50 6.75
N ALA A 93 6.32 -23.67 7.68
CA ALA A 93 6.11 -24.10 9.06
C ALA A 93 6.13 -22.95 10.08
N GLN A 94 6.35 -21.69 9.64
CA GLN A 94 6.42 -20.52 10.52
C GLN A 94 5.06 -19.85 10.64
N ASP A 95 4.56 -19.72 11.86
CA ASP A 95 3.26 -19.10 12.18
C ASP A 95 3.24 -17.56 12.00
N PHE A 96 4.42 -16.92 11.93
CA PHE A 96 4.59 -15.51 11.61
C PHE A 96 4.83 -15.23 10.13
N SER A 97 5.04 -16.28 9.30
CA SER A 97 5.26 -16.16 7.86
C SER A 97 4.05 -16.57 7.04
N TYR A 98 3.36 -17.65 7.44
CA TYR A 98 2.18 -18.19 6.78
C TYR A 98 0.92 -17.96 7.60
N ARG A 99 -0.14 -17.47 6.96
CA ARG A 99 -1.44 -17.28 7.63
C ARG A 99 -2.06 -18.62 8.03
N ASN A 100 -1.94 -19.62 7.15
CA ASN A 100 -2.27 -21.00 7.40
C ASN A 100 -1.05 -21.87 7.03
N MET A 101 -0.34 -22.37 8.02
CA MET A 101 0.87 -23.16 7.82
C MET A 101 0.60 -24.42 7.01
N LEU A 102 1.43 -24.70 6.01
CA LEU A 102 1.32 -25.89 5.15
C LEU A 102 2.20 -27.06 5.64
N VAL A 103 3.17 -26.77 6.48
CA VAL A 103 4.05 -27.76 7.09
C VAL A 103 3.88 -27.69 8.61
N ASP A 104 3.75 -28.86 9.23
CA ASP A 104 3.73 -29.04 10.68
C ASP A 104 5.16 -29.40 11.12
N GLY A 105 5.83 -28.43 11.74
CA GLY A 105 7.23 -28.52 12.19
C GLY A 105 7.36 -28.85 13.66
N HIS A 106 8.35 -29.67 14.00
CA HIS A 106 8.76 -29.98 15.37
C HIS A 106 10.23 -29.65 15.59
N GLY A 107 10.52 -28.80 16.57
CA GLY A 107 11.85 -28.26 16.84
C GLY A 107 11.94 -26.74 16.60
N ASN A 108 13.14 -26.23 16.40
CA ASN A 108 13.37 -24.81 16.17
C ASN A 108 13.32 -24.47 14.68
N PHE A 109 12.23 -23.81 14.27
CA PHE A 109 12.00 -23.32 12.90
C PHE A 109 12.26 -21.81 12.75
N GLY A 110 13.09 -21.23 13.63
CA GLY A 110 13.35 -19.79 13.65
C GLY A 110 12.32 -19.03 14.47
N ASN A 111 12.50 -17.72 14.55
CA ASN A 111 11.58 -16.83 15.25
C ASN A 111 11.50 -15.45 14.57
N ILE A 112 10.59 -14.62 15.04
CA ILE A 112 10.35 -13.27 14.51
C ILE A 112 11.50 -12.28 14.77
N GLU A 113 12.46 -12.61 15.63
CA GLU A 113 13.71 -11.85 15.84
C GLU A 113 14.72 -12.06 14.71
N GLY A 114 14.42 -12.94 13.75
CA GLY A 114 15.30 -13.25 12.63
C GLY A 114 16.34 -14.33 12.92
N TYR A 115 16.24 -15.03 14.06
CA TYR A 115 17.04 -16.22 14.26
C TYR A 115 16.59 -17.31 13.27
N GLY A 116 17.56 -17.89 12.56
CA GLY A 116 17.32 -18.95 11.60
C GLY A 116 16.85 -20.24 12.25
N ALA A 117 16.27 -21.14 11.45
CA ALA A 117 15.95 -22.48 11.90
C ALA A 117 17.21 -23.27 12.28
N ALA A 118 17.08 -24.23 13.20
CA ALA A 118 18.12 -25.20 13.45
C ALA A 118 18.43 -26.00 12.18
N ALA A 119 19.64 -26.56 12.07
CA ALA A 119 20.02 -27.39 10.92
C ALA A 119 19.01 -28.53 10.69
N MET A 120 18.74 -28.87 9.43
CA MET A 120 17.70 -29.83 9.03
C MET A 120 17.82 -31.24 9.63
N ARG A 121 19.01 -31.59 10.15
CA ARG A 121 19.24 -32.85 10.88
C ARG A 121 18.59 -32.87 12.28
N TYR A 122 18.28 -31.70 12.84
CA TYR A 122 17.68 -31.57 14.17
C TYR A 122 16.16 -31.37 14.12
N THR A 123 15.65 -30.69 13.10
CA THR A 123 14.23 -30.43 12.96
C THR A 123 13.48 -31.61 12.32
N GLU A 124 12.19 -31.70 12.62
CA GLU A 124 11.30 -32.72 12.06
C GLU A 124 10.06 -32.06 11.48
N SER A 125 9.54 -32.67 10.43
CA SER A 125 8.42 -32.08 9.68
C SER A 125 7.45 -33.15 9.17
N ARG A 126 6.22 -32.74 8.93
CA ARG A 126 5.17 -33.48 8.22
C ARG A 126 4.20 -32.49 7.58
N LEU A 127 3.29 -32.97 6.75
CA LEU A 127 2.21 -32.15 6.21
C LEU A 127 1.31 -31.63 7.35
N SER A 128 0.83 -30.42 7.25
CA SER A 128 -0.24 -29.92 8.11
C SER A 128 -1.60 -30.46 7.67
N LYS A 129 -2.62 -30.36 8.54
CA LYS A 129 -3.96 -30.83 8.19
C LYS A 129 -4.56 -30.10 6.98
N ILE A 130 -4.35 -28.78 6.90
CA ILE A 130 -4.91 -27.99 5.81
C ILE A 130 -4.20 -28.26 4.47
N SER A 131 -2.90 -28.63 4.48
CA SER A 131 -2.18 -28.94 3.26
C SER A 131 -2.71 -30.17 2.54
N LEU A 132 -3.40 -31.09 3.26
CA LEU A 132 -4.11 -32.21 2.63
C LEU A 132 -5.25 -31.74 1.72
N GLU A 133 -5.83 -30.57 1.99
CA GLU A 133 -6.89 -30.02 1.13
C GLU A 133 -6.33 -29.49 -0.19
N LEU A 134 -5.04 -29.16 -0.26
CA LEU A 134 -4.36 -28.83 -1.51
C LEU A 134 -4.12 -30.08 -2.39
N LEU A 135 -3.93 -31.23 -1.76
CA LEU A 135 -3.53 -32.51 -2.38
C LEU A 135 -4.71 -33.48 -2.58
N ARG A 136 -5.87 -33.16 -2.01
CA ARG A 136 -7.04 -34.04 -2.01
C ARG A 136 -7.45 -34.39 -3.43
N ASP A 137 -7.78 -35.68 -3.64
CA ASP A 137 -8.19 -36.24 -4.93
C ASP A 137 -7.11 -36.15 -6.05
N ILE A 138 -5.84 -35.89 -5.72
CA ILE A 138 -4.75 -35.82 -6.72
C ILE A 138 -4.59 -37.15 -7.47
N ASN A 139 -4.94 -38.28 -6.85
CA ASN A 139 -4.88 -39.61 -7.44
C ASN A 139 -6.10 -39.98 -8.34
N LYS A 140 -6.99 -39.03 -8.59
CA LYS A 140 -8.21 -39.19 -9.38
C LYS A 140 -8.13 -38.47 -10.74
N ASP A 141 -6.97 -38.38 -11.32
CA ASP A 141 -6.72 -37.69 -12.60
C ASP A 141 -7.22 -36.25 -12.65
N THR A 142 -7.18 -35.56 -11.49
CA THR A 142 -7.65 -34.17 -11.35
C THR A 142 -6.69 -33.17 -11.94
N VAL A 143 -5.39 -33.50 -12.01
CA VAL A 143 -4.31 -32.67 -12.52
C VAL A 143 -3.38 -33.47 -13.43
N ASP A 144 -2.66 -32.76 -14.27
CA ASP A 144 -1.67 -33.39 -15.15
C ASP A 144 -0.35 -33.64 -14.41
N PHE A 145 0.30 -34.75 -14.76
CA PHE A 145 1.62 -35.13 -14.27
C PHE A 145 2.63 -34.96 -15.38
N ILE A 146 3.71 -34.31 -15.12
CA ILE A 146 4.83 -34.08 -16.03
C ILE A 146 6.06 -34.89 -15.56
N PRO A 147 6.99 -35.24 -16.47
CA PRO A 147 8.26 -35.81 -16.07
C PRO A 147 9.05 -34.85 -15.23
N ASN A 148 9.82 -35.37 -14.27
CA ASN A 148 10.81 -34.58 -13.52
C ASN A 148 12.01 -34.22 -14.42
N PHE A 149 13.06 -33.61 -13.86
CA PHE A 149 14.22 -33.09 -14.59
C PHE A 149 15.07 -34.18 -15.31
N ASP A 150 15.03 -35.43 -14.85
CA ASP A 150 15.78 -36.58 -15.45
C ASP A 150 14.86 -37.67 -16.04
N GLU A 151 13.56 -37.38 -16.10
CA GLU A 151 12.52 -38.28 -16.67
C GLU A 151 12.35 -39.60 -15.91
N THR A 152 12.91 -39.72 -14.70
CA THR A 152 12.81 -40.99 -13.93
C THR A 152 11.55 -41.02 -13.06
N GLU A 153 11.01 -39.85 -12.67
CA GLU A 153 9.83 -39.70 -11.83
C GLU A 153 8.81 -38.79 -12.50
N LYS A 154 7.60 -38.76 -11.96
CA LYS A 154 6.54 -37.81 -12.37
C LYS A 154 6.16 -36.90 -11.22
N GLU A 155 5.99 -35.65 -11.53
CA GLU A 155 5.50 -34.65 -10.60
C GLU A 155 4.20 -33.99 -11.09
N PRO A 156 3.30 -33.55 -10.20
CA PRO A 156 2.11 -32.82 -10.64
C PRO A 156 2.49 -31.44 -11.16
N GLU A 157 1.93 -31.04 -12.29
CA GLU A 157 2.11 -29.70 -12.84
C GLU A 157 1.57 -28.65 -11.86
N ILE A 158 0.41 -28.94 -11.27
CA ILE A 158 -0.26 -28.13 -10.22
C ILE A 158 -0.94 -29.06 -9.24
N LEU A 159 -1.38 -28.51 -8.09
CA LEU A 159 -2.18 -29.27 -7.12
C LEU A 159 -3.67 -28.99 -7.30
N PRO A 160 -4.57 -29.92 -6.93
CA PRO A 160 -6.03 -29.73 -7.01
C PRO A 160 -6.56 -28.53 -6.20
N SER A 161 -5.94 -28.19 -5.10
CA SER A 161 -6.13 -26.97 -4.30
C SER A 161 -7.59 -26.61 -4.00
N ARG A 162 -8.24 -27.32 -3.09
CA ARG A 162 -9.67 -27.13 -2.75
C ARG A 162 -9.99 -25.77 -2.08
N PHE A 163 -9.02 -24.96 -1.78
CA PHE A 163 -9.19 -23.56 -1.33
C PHE A 163 -8.21 -22.66 -2.07
N PRO A 164 -8.52 -21.36 -2.24
CA PRO A 164 -7.69 -20.43 -3.02
C PRO A 164 -6.43 -20.00 -2.24
N ASN A 165 -5.45 -20.91 -2.17
CA ASN A 165 -4.22 -20.74 -1.41
C ASN A 165 -3.43 -19.50 -1.82
N ILE A 166 -3.52 -19.06 -3.07
CA ILE A 166 -2.87 -17.84 -3.57
C ILE A 166 -3.28 -16.59 -2.78
N LEU A 167 -4.54 -16.49 -2.38
CA LEU A 167 -5.05 -15.39 -1.56
C LEU A 167 -4.85 -15.68 -0.06
N VAL A 168 -5.09 -16.92 0.39
CA VAL A 168 -5.06 -17.28 1.81
C VAL A 168 -3.67 -17.10 2.40
N ASN A 169 -2.63 -17.65 1.80
CA ASN A 169 -1.26 -17.55 2.28
C ASN A 169 -0.45 -16.45 1.59
N GLY A 170 -0.88 -16.03 0.41
CA GLY A 170 -0.10 -15.08 -0.38
C GLY A 170 1.27 -15.64 -0.79
N THR A 171 2.09 -14.80 -1.38
CA THR A 171 3.48 -15.11 -1.70
C THR A 171 4.24 -13.88 -2.12
N MET A 172 5.55 -13.89 -1.99
CA MET A 172 6.44 -12.86 -2.49
C MET A 172 7.49 -13.51 -3.40
N GLY A 173 7.80 -12.87 -4.53
CA GLY A 173 8.81 -13.38 -5.47
C GLY A 173 9.39 -12.27 -6.34
N ILE A 174 10.68 -12.40 -6.65
CA ILE A 174 11.41 -11.47 -7.52
C ILE A 174 11.86 -12.26 -8.74
N ALA A 175 11.34 -11.91 -9.90
CA ALA A 175 11.74 -12.46 -11.19
C ALA A 175 12.55 -11.42 -11.99
N VAL A 176 12.92 -11.77 -13.21
CA VAL A 176 13.60 -10.84 -14.11
C VAL A 176 12.59 -9.83 -14.66
N GLY A 177 12.80 -8.56 -14.39
CA GLY A 177 11.94 -7.47 -14.87
C GLY A 177 10.57 -7.34 -14.19
N MET A 178 10.21 -8.24 -13.26
CA MET A 178 8.92 -8.22 -12.57
C MET A 178 9.01 -8.83 -11.18
N ALA A 179 8.09 -8.43 -10.30
CA ALA A 179 7.98 -8.97 -8.96
C ALA A 179 6.52 -9.21 -8.59
N THR A 180 6.29 -10.19 -7.74
CA THR A 180 5.00 -10.46 -7.11
C THR A 180 5.09 -10.23 -5.61
N ASN A 181 4.04 -9.68 -5.02
CA ASN A 181 3.91 -9.50 -3.57
C ASN A 181 2.43 -9.57 -3.18
N ILE A 182 1.96 -10.78 -2.98
CA ILE A 182 0.56 -11.09 -2.69
C ILE A 182 0.44 -11.24 -1.17
N PRO A 183 -0.31 -10.36 -0.48
CA PRO A 183 -0.50 -10.49 0.96
C PRO A 183 -1.42 -11.67 1.29
N PRO A 184 -1.27 -12.26 2.48
CA PRO A 184 -2.20 -13.27 2.98
C PRO A 184 -3.56 -12.64 3.34
N HIS A 185 -4.62 -13.48 3.31
CA HIS A 185 -5.99 -13.11 3.65
C HIS A 185 -6.62 -14.12 4.60
N ASN A 186 -7.71 -13.74 5.26
CA ASN A 186 -8.47 -14.62 6.11
C ASN A 186 -9.17 -15.70 5.29
N LEU A 187 -8.99 -16.97 5.67
CA LEU A 187 -9.54 -18.12 4.95
C LEU A 187 -11.07 -18.06 4.84
N GLY A 188 -11.74 -17.73 5.95
CA GLY A 188 -13.21 -17.63 5.99
C GLY A 188 -13.73 -16.55 5.06
N GLU A 189 -13.11 -15.36 5.08
CA GLU A 189 -13.48 -14.25 4.20
C GLU A 189 -13.26 -14.57 2.72
N VAL A 190 -12.15 -15.20 2.37
CA VAL A 190 -11.86 -15.60 0.98
C VAL A 190 -12.86 -16.63 0.49
N ILE A 191 -13.23 -17.61 1.33
CA ILE A 191 -14.25 -18.60 0.99
C ILE A 191 -15.61 -17.92 0.80
N ASP A 192 -16.00 -17.01 1.69
CA ASP A 192 -17.25 -16.25 1.54
C ASP A 192 -17.27 -15.44 0.23
N GLY A 193 -16.16 -14.81 -0.13
CA GLY A 193 -16.01 -14.13 -1.42
C GLY A 193 -16.14 -15.06 -2.62
N CYS A 194 -15.58 -16.26 -2.55
CA CYS A 194 -15.74 -17.29 -3.61
C CYS A 194 -17.21 -17.74 -3.73
N ILE A 195 -17.89 -17.93 -2.62
CA ILE A 195 -19.30 -18.31 -2.59
C ILE A 195 -20.17 -17.18 -3.14
N ALA A 196 -19.91 -15.93 -2.75
CA ALA A 196 -20.62 -14.77 -3.27
C ALA A 196 -20.45 -14.63 -4.80
N TYR A 197 -19.26 -14.93 -5.33
CA TYR A 197 -19.02 -14.95 -6.76
C TYR A 197 -19.78 -16.08 -7.46
N ILE A 198 -19.83 -17.29 -6.89
CA ILE A 198 -20.61 -18.42 -7.44
C ILE A 198 -22.10 -18.06 -7.49
N ASP A 199 -22.64 -17.41 -6.45
CA ASP A 199 -24.04 -17.02 -6.37
C ASP A 199 -24.38 -15.84 -7.29
N ASN A 200 -23.41 -14.95 -7.55
CA ASN A 200 -23.56 -13.81 -8.44
C ASN A 200 -22.26 -13.52 -9.21
N PRO A 201 -22.07 -14.10 -10.41
CA PRO A 201 -20.86 -13.86 -11.23
C PRO A 201 -20.66 -12.42 -11.68
N GLU A 202 -21.71 -11.61 -11.64
CA GLU A 202 -21.64 -10.18 -11.97
C GLU A 202 -21.24 -9.28 -10.79
N ILE A 203 -21.00 -9.86 -9.61
CA ILE A 203 -20.53 -9.13 -8.44
C ILE A 203 -19.28 -8.31 -8.78
N ASP A 204 -19.27 -7.03 -8.41
CA ASP A 204 -18.13 -6.15 -8.60
C ASP A 204 -17.10 -6.27 -7.47
N THR A 205 -16.00 -5.56 -7.59
CA THR A 205 -14.94 -5.57 -6.57
C THR A 205 -15.43 -5.05 -5.22
N LEU A 206 -16.33 -4.07 -5.21
CA LEU A 206 -16.87 -3.52 -3.95
C LEU A 206 -17.77 -4.55 -3.26
N GLY A 207 -18.62 -5.24 -4.01
CA GLY A 207 -19.42 -6.33 -3.45
C GLY A 207 -18.55 -7.48 -2.90
N LEU A 208 -17.44 -7.82 -3.57
CA LEU A 208 -16.48 -8.79 -3.02
C LEU A 208 -15.80 -8.29 -1.75
N MET A 209 -15.56 -6.98 -1.61
CA MET A 209 -14.98 -6.39 -0.40
C MET A 209 -15.91 -6.41 0.81
N GLU A 210 -17.20 -6.62 0.65
CA GLU A 210 -18.10 -6.87 1.77
C GLU A 210 -17.75 -8.19 2.47
N HIS A 211 -17.24 -9.16 1.73
CA HIS A 211 -16.81 -10.48 2.22
C HIS A 211 -15.32 -10.51 2.52
N ILE A 212 -14.47 -10.06 1.58
CA ILE A 212 -13.00 -10.02 1.71
C ILE A 212 -12.57 -8.59 2.03
N LYS A 213 -12.53 -8.26 3.31
CA LYS A 213 -12.31 -6.88 3.78
C LYS A 213 -10.93 -6.33 3.44
N GLY A 214 -9.93 -7.19 3.35
CA GLY A 214 -8.55 -6.80 3.09
C GLY A 214 -7.56 -7.90 3.50
N PRO A 215 -6.24 -7.66 3.34
CA PRO A 215 -5.20 -8.54 3.84
C PRO A 215 -5.37 -8.88 5.33
N ASP A 216 -4.98 -10.09 5.70
CA ASP A 216 -5.00 -10.58 7.08
C ASP A 216 -3.66 -11.24 7.40
N PHE A 217 -2.76 -10.47 7.99
CA PHE A 217 -1.40 -10.90 8.25
C PHE A 217 -1.30 -11.81 9.48
N PRO A 218 -0.43 -12.82 9.46
CA PRO A 218 -0.23 -13.71 10.59
C PRO A 218 0.23 -12.98 11.86
N THR A 219 0.95 -11.89 11.71
CA THR A 219 1.46 -11.04 12.81
C THR A 219 0.46 -9.99 13.29
N GLY A 220 -0.76 -9.93 12.73
CA GLY A 220 -1.77 -8.93 13.08
C GLY A 220 -1.46 -7.54 12.55
N GLY A 221 -1.51 -6.55 13.44
CA GLY A 221 -1.30 -5.14 13.11
C GLY A 221 -2.58 -4.42 12.66
N ILE A 222 -2.41 -3.16 12.27
CA ILE A 222 -3.51 -2.27 11.86
C ILE A 222 -3.21 -1.75 10.45
N ILE A 223 -4.09 -2.01 9.50
CA ILE A 223 -4.03 -1.37 8.18
C ILE A 223 -4.71 -0.02 8.31
N LEU A 224 -4.04 1.04 7.87
CA LEU A 224 -4.58 2.39 7.88
C LEU A 224 -5.33 2.66 6.58
N GLY A 225 -6.67 2.80 6.69
CA GLY A 225 -7.56 3.05 5.56
C GLY A 225 -7.80 1.86 4.64
N ASN A 226 -8.56 2.05 3.57
CA ASN A 226 -8.94 1.00 2.63
C ASN A 226 -8.69 1.33 1.15
N SER A 227 -8.27 2.55 0.82
CA SER A 227 -8.09 2.97 -0.58
C SER A 227 -7.02 2.15 -1.29
N GLY A 228 -5.91 1.87 -0.61
CA GLY A 228 -4.84 1.03 -1.13
C GLY A 228 -5.28 -0.42 -1.36
N ILE A 229 -6.16 -0.95 -0.49
CA ILE A 229 -6.78 -2.27 -0.65
C ILE A 229 -7.69 -2.27 -1.89
N LYS A 230 -8.60 -1.30 -1.98
CA LYS A 230 -9.53 -1.15 -3.10
C LYS A 230 -8.78 -1.08 -4.42
N LYS A 231 -7.77 -0.22 -4.51
CA LYS A 231 -6.94 -0.09 -5.72
C LYS A 231 -6.25 -1.40 -6.09
N ALA A 232 -5.68 -2.12 -5.11
CA ALA A 232 -5.05 -3.41 -5.35
C ALA A 232 -6.06 -4.45 -5.87
N TYR A 233 -7.26 -4.47 -5.31
CA TYR A 233 -8.31 -5.41 -5.71
C TYR A 233 -8.90 -5.11 -7.08
N GLU A 234 -8.94 -3.84 -7.48
CA GLU A 234 -9.40 -3.43 -8.81
C GLU A 234 -8.32 -3.63 -9.88
N THR A 235 -7.09 -3.24 -9.60
CA THR A 235 -6.03 -3.13 -10.62
C THR A 235 -4.92 -4.18 -10.51
N GLY A 236 -4.92 -4.97 -9.44
CA GLY A 236 -3.82 -5.87 -9.10
C GLY A 236 -2.60 -5.18 -8.49
N ARG A 237 -2.63 -3.85 -8.29
CA ARG A 237 -1.53 -3.08 -7.68
C ARG A 237 -2.05 -2.04 -6.72
N GLY A 238 -1.46 -1.97 -5.53
CA GLY A 238 -1.80 -0.98 -4.52
C GLY A 238 -0.72 -0.91 -3.45
N THR A 239 -0.86 0.06 -2.55
CA THR A 239 0.03 0.18 -1.40
C THR A 239 -0.82 0.40 -0.17
N ILE A 240 -0.58 -0.37 0.87
CA ILE A 240 -1.23 -0.23 2.17
C ILE A 240 -0.18 0.14 3.22
N THR A 241 -0.60 0.90 4.21
CA THR A 241 0.23 1.22 5.37
C THR A 241 -0.18 0.32 6.53
N ILE A 242 0.77 -0.42 7.07
CA ILE A 242 0.57 -1.30 8.22
C ILE A 242 1.25 -0.68 9.42
N ARG A 243 0.53 -0.60 10.53
CA ARG A 243 1.00 -0.06 11.80
C ARG A 243 0.95 -1.13 12.88
N SER A 244 1.92 -1.13 13.77
CA SER A 244 1.93 -1.92 15.00
C SER A 244 0.72 -1.59 15.87
N ARG A 245 0.17 -2.60 16.52
CA ARG A 245 -0.82 -2.38 17.59
C ARG A 245 -0.10 -1.97 18.87
N ALA A 246 -0.27 -0.71 19.25
CA ALA A 246 0.37 -0.15 20.43
C ALA A 246 -0.66 0.46 21.38
N ARG A 247 -0.37 0.41 22.68
CA ARG A 247 -1.11 1.10 23.73
C ARG A 247 -0.15 1.79 24.69
N ILE A 248 -0.63 2.84 25.29
CA ILE A 248 0.12 3.58 26.31
C ILE A 248 -0.47 3.21 27.67
N GLU A 249 0.37 2.76 28.58
CA GLU A 249 0.00 2.44 29.95
C GLU A 249 0.79 3.33 30.94
N GLU A 250 0.16 3.67 32.05
CA GLU A 250 0.80 4.38 33.16
C GLU A 250 0.74 3.51 34.40
N GLU A 251 1.92 3.23 34.96
CA GLU A 251 2.04 2.47 36.19
C GLU A 251 3.07 3.13 37.11
N ASN A 252 2.70 3.39 38.37
CA ASN A 252 3.58 4.00 39.38
C ASN A 252 4.25 5.34 38.92
N GLY A 253 3.52 6.16 38.13
CA GLY A 253 4.01 7.45 37.62
C GLY A 253 5.05 7.31 36.50
N LYS A 254 5.19 6.12 35.91
CA LYS A 254 5.98 5.87 34.71
C LYS A 254 5.06 5.53 33.55
N HIS A 255 5.39 6.05 32.38
CA HIS A 255 4.67 5.74 31.13
C HIS A 255 5.40 4.63 30.38
N TYR A 256 4.60 3.72 29.85
CA TYR A 256 5.04 2.60 29.02
C TYR A 256 4.31 2.63 27.69
N ILE A 257 5.03 2.38 26.60
CA ILE A 257 4.45 2.06 25.31
C ILE A 257 4.56 0.56 25.15
N ILE A 258 3.42 -0.13 25.07
CA ILE A 258 3.36 -1.58 24.91
C ILE A 258 2.90 -1.87 23.50
N ILE A 259 3.65 -2.69 22.78
CA ILE A 259 3.39 -3.09 21.39
C ILE A 259 3.20 -4.60 21.38
N ASP A 260 1.99 -5.04 21.03
CA ASP A 260 1.62 -6.46 21.03
C ASP A 260 1.70 -7.10 19.64
N GLU A 261 1.66 -6.29 18.58
CA GLU A 261 1.70 -6.76 17.21
C GLU A 261 2.62 -5.86 16.38
N VAL A 262 3.40 -6.45 15.49
CA VAL A 262 4.30 -5.73 14.58
C VAL A 262 3.87 -5.95 13.12
N PRO A 263 4.19 -5.04 12.21
CA PRO A 263 3.88 -5.22 10.80
C PRO A 263 4.50 -6.50 10.22
N TYR A 264 3.82 -7.09 9.25
CA TYR A 264 4.25 -8.32 8.60
C TYR A 264 5.65 -8.18 7.96
N GLY A 265 6.48 -9.18 8.18
CA GLY A 265 7.85 -9.23 7.65
C GLY A 265 8.87 -8.38 8.41
N VAL A 266 8.48 -7.74 9.50
CA VAL A 266 9.39 -6.94 10.34
C VAL A 266 10.15 -7.84 11.31
N ASN A 267 11.47 -7.67 11.32
CA ASN A 267 12.38 -8.30 12.27
C ASN A 267 12.44 -7.48 13.56
N THR A 268 12.03 -8.06 14.69
CA THR A 268 11.95 -7.35 15.97
C THR A 268 13.32 -7.00 16.56
N MET A 269 14.39 -7.74 16.23
CA MET A 269 15.76 -7.43 16.66
C MET A 269 16.31 -6.23 15.86
N GLU A 270 16.11 -6.19 14.55
CA GLU A 270 16.50 -5.04 13.74
C GLU A 270 15.75 -3.78 14.17
N LEU A 271 14.46 -3.93 14.50
CA LEU A 271 13.63 -2.87 15.03
C LEU A 271 14.19 -2.32 16.35
N LYS A 272 14.60 -3.20 17.28
CA LYS A 272 15.27 -2.84 18.54
C LYS A 272 16.56 -2.05 18.28
N ASN A 273 17.40 -2.55 17.39
CA ASN A 273 18.66 -1.91 17.03
C ASN A 273 18.41 -0.51 16.41
N LYS A 274 17.38 -0.38 15.58
CA LYS A 274 17.00 0.91 15.00
C LYS A 274 16.52 1.90 16.04
N VAL A 275 15.71 1.48 17.00
CA VAL A 275 15.29 2.33 18.13
C VAL A 275 16.49 2.78 18.95
N ALA A 276 17.43 1.87 19.27
CA ALA A 276 18.64 2.21 20.01
C ALA A 276 19.51 3.24 19.24
N GLU A 277 19.67 3.08 17.94
CA GLU A 277 20.37 4.05 17.08
C GLU A 277 19.71 5.44 17.14
N LEU A 278 18.38 5.52 17.01
CA LEU A 278 17.64 6.78 17.04
C LEU A 278 17.71 7.48 18.40
N VAL A 279 17.74 6.72 19.48
CA VAL A 279 17.95 7.25 20.85
C VAL A 279 19.38 7.76 21.01
N HIS A 280 20.37 7.01 20.54
CA HIS A 280 21.78 7.41 20.59
C HIS A 280 22.03 8.71 19.81
N ASN A 281 21.46 8.82 18.63
CA ASN A 281 21.57 9.99 17.75
C ASN A 281 20.66 11.17 18.19
N LYS A 282 19.92 11.04 19.30
CA LYS A 282 18.97 12.02 19.82
C LYS A 282 17.85 12.40 18.83
N THR A 283 17.56 11.54 17.88
CA THR A 283 16.41 11.71 16.96
C THR A 283 15.10 11.44 17.68
N ILE A 284 15.09 10.47 18.59
CA ILE A 284 13.98 10.20 19.50
C ILE A 284 14.50 10.37 20.93
N GLU A 285 13.90 11.29 21.64
CA GLU A 285 14.18 11.51 23.06
C GLU A 285 13.05 10.93 23.93
N GLY A 286 13.32 10.71 25.20
CA GLY A 286 12.30 10.29 26.17
C GLY A 286 12.20 8.77 26.39
N ILE A 287 12.94 7.94 25.68
CA ILE A 287 13.02 6.49 25.92
C ILE A 287 14.07 6.21 27.00
N ALA A 288 13.70 5.41 28.00
CA ALA A 288 14.61 4.95 29.07
C ALA A 288 15.07 3.52 28.86
N ASP A 289 14.17 2.62 28.44
CA ASP A 289 14.48 1.20 28.23
C ASP A 289 13.61 0.59 27.14
N TYR A 290 14.09 -0.54 26.59
CA TYR A 290 13.40 -1.32 25.54
C TYR A 290 13.53 -2.81 25.86
N HIS A 291 12.42 -3.45 26.15
CA HIS A 291 12.34 -4.88 26.47
C HIS A 291 11.44 -5.63 25.50
N THR A 292 11.85 -6.82 25.08
CA THR A 292 11.07 -7.73 24.22
C THR A 292 10.80 -9.03 24.95
N ASP A 293 9.54 -9.46 24.99
CA ASP A 293 9.11 -10.77 25.43
C ASP A 293 8.39 -11.48 24.28
N LEU A 294 8.82 -12.71 23.96
CA LEU A 294 8.27 -13.54 22.89
C LEU A 294 7.60 -14.83 23.41
N LYS A 295 7.47 -14.98 24.72
CA LYS A 295 6.99 -16.23 25.31
C LYS A 295 5.53 -16.55 24.94
N ASN A 296 4.68 -15.53 24.83
CA ASN A 296 3.26 -15.66 24.51
C ASN A 296 2.86 -14.76 23.34
N GLY A 297 3.65 -14.76 22.27
CA GLY A 297 3.54 -13.82 21.17
C GLY A 297 4.50 -12.64 21.34
N VAL A 298 4.41 -11.68 20.43
CA VAL A 298 5.25 -10.47 20.49
C VAL A 298 4.71 -9.52 21.55
N LYS A 299 5.56 -9.15 22.50
CA LYS A 299 5.30 -8.05 23.45
C LYS A 299 6.56 -7.21 23.61
N ILE A 300 6.52 -6.01 23.05
CA ILE A 300 7.59 -5.03 23.17
C ILE A 300 7.15 -3.98 24.18
N THR A 301 7.94 -3.77 25.23
CA THR A 301 7.69 -2.77 26.26
C THR A 301 8.76 -1.70 26.17
N ILE A 302 8.37 -0.47 25.85
CA ILE A 302 9.25 0.69 25.81
C ILE A 302 8.95 1.54 27.03
N THR A 303 9.90 1.61 27.96
CA THR A 303 9.80 2.42 29.17
C THR A 303 10.21 3.86 28.87
N LEU A 304 9.40 4.82 29.26
CA LEU A 304 9.67 6.24 29.02
C LEU A 304 10.31 6.91 30.24
N LYS A 305 11.06 7.99 29.98
CA LYS A 305 11.55 8.90 31.01
C LYS A 305 10.40 9.68 31.64
N LYS A 306 10.54 10.13 32.86
CA LYS A 306 9.47 10.75 33.67
C LYS A 306 8.79 11.96 32.98
N ASP A 307 9.56 12.74 32.21
CA ASP A 307 9.08 13.98 31.58
C ASP A 307 8.75 13.79 30.08
N ALA A 308 8.73 12.54 29.61
CA ALA A 308 8.48 12.25 28.20
C ALA A 308 6.97 12.20 27.89
N ASN A 309 6.57 12.84 26.79
CA ASN A 309 5.22 12.71 26.26
C ASN A 309 5.11 11.39 25.47
N ALA A 310 4.37 10.42 25.99
CA ALA A 310 4.24 9.08 25.42
C ALA A 310 3.67 9.11 24.00
N GLN A 311 2.70 9.97 23.71
CA GLN A 311 2.12 10.07 22.37
C GLN A 311 3.12 10.63 21.35
N VAL A 312 3.93 11.60 21.74
CA VAL A 312 4.97 12.16 20.86
C VAL A 312 6.04 11.13 20.56
N VAL A 313 6.48 10.36 21.58
CA VAL A 313 7.44 9.28 21.38
C VAL A 313 6.88 8.21 20.47
N LEU A 314 5.63 7.78 20.69
CA LEU A 314 4.97 6.78 19.84
C LEU A 314 4.86 7.25 18.38
N ASN A 315 4.48 8.50 18.15
CA ASN A 315 4.40 9.05 16.80
C ASN A 315 5.78 9.10 16.11
N ASN A 316 6.83 9.43 16.85
CA ASN A 316 8.20 9.40 16.33
C ASN A 316 8.67 7.97 16.02
N LEU A 317 8.28 6.99 16.83
CA LEU A 317 8.55 5.58 16.56
C LEU A 317 7.88 5.14 15.26
N TYR A 318 6.61 5.48 15.03
CA TYR A 318 5.92 5.19 13.76
C TYR A 318 6.60 5.87 12.57
N LYS A 319 7.08 7.09 12.74
CA LYS A 319 7.69 7.86 11.66
C LYS A 319 9.08 7.37 11.26
N HIS A 320 9.89 6.96 12.23
CA HIS A 320 11.31 6.70 12.03
C HIS A 320 11.72 5.23 12.07
N THR A 321 10.76 4.33 12.37
CA THR A 321 11.02 2.90 12.49
C THR A 321 9.98 2.07 11.72
N GLN A 322 10.23 0.77 11.63
CA GLN A 322 9.31 -0.19 11.03
C GLN A 322 8.11 -0.55 11.92
N PHE A 323 7.84 0.17 13.02
CA PHE A 323 6.54 0.08 13.71
C PHE A 323 5.39 0.55 12.83
N GLN A 324 5.68 1.31 11.79
CA GLN A 324 4.79 1.57 10.67
C GLN A 324 5.56 1.38 9.37
N THR A 325 5.00 0.61 8.44
CA THR A 325 5.63 0.33 7.15
C THR A 325 4.59 0.29 6.04
N ASN A 326 5.05 0.52 4.82
CA ASN A 326 4.21 0.38 3.63
C ASN A 326 4.42 -1.01 3.03
N PHE A 327 3.32 -1.65 2.68
CA PHE A 327 3.31 -2.92 1.96
C PHE A 327 2.77 -2.69 0.54
N GLY A 328 3.63 -2.85 -0.45
CA GLY A 328 3.25 -2.76 -1.85
C GLY A 328 2.60 -4.06 -2.31
N ILE A 329 1.33 -4.04 -2.64
CA ILE A 329 0.58 -5.19 -3.16
C ILE A 329 0.81 -5.29 -4.67
N ILE A 330 1.19 -6.47 -5.14
CA ILE A 330 1.36 -6.78 -6.57
C ILE A 330 0.81 -8.19 -6.80
N PHE A 331 -0.38 -8.28 -7.38
CA PHE A 331 -1.05 -9.54 -7.72
C PHE A 331 -0.58 -10.08 -9.08
N LEU A 332 0.73 -10.29 -9.20
CA LEU A 332 1.34 -10.91 -10.37
C LEU A 332 1.46 -12.42 -10.15
N MET A 333 0.88 -13.20 -11.04
CA MET A 333 0.86 -14.67 -10.96
C MET A 333 0.82 -15.30 -12.35
N LEU A 334 1.07 -16.59 -12.44
CA LEU A 334 0.97 -17.34 -13.69
C LEU A 334 -0.47 -17.80 -13.91
N ASP A 335 -1.04 -17.40 -15.01
CA ASP A 335 -2.30 -17.93 -15.54
C ASP A 335 -1.98 -18.79 -16.75
N LYS A 336 -2.04 -20.11 -16.58
CA LYS A 336 -1.65 -21.10 -17.62
C LYS A 336 -0.27 -20.81 -18.22
N GLY A 337 0.73 -20.59 -17.35
CA GLY A 337 2.11 -20.32 -17.74
C GLY A 337 2.41 -18.88 -18.19
N VAL A 338 1.42 -17.99 -18.27
CA VAL A 338 1.59 -16.61 -18.67
C VAL A 338 1.53 -15.67 -17.45
N PRO A 339 2.56 -14.85 -17.21
CA PRO A 339 2.53 -13.90 -16.10
C PRO A 339 1.48 -12.80 -16.35
N LYS A 340 0.56 -12.62 -15.41
CA LYS A 340 -0.51 -11.61 -15.45
C LYS A 340 -0.66 -10.92 -14.10
N THR A 341 -0.88 -9.61 -14.15
CA THR A 341 -1.35 -8.84 -12.99
C THR A 341 -2.88 -8.81 -13.02
N LEU A 342 -3.53 -9.34 -12.00
CA LEU A 342 -4.98 -9.57 -11.97
C LEU A 342 -5.62 -8.85 -10.78
N GLY A 343 -6.85 -8.38 -10.94
CA GLY A 343 -7.69 -7.91 -9.84
C GLY A 343 -8.30 -9.06 -9.02
N LEU A 344 -8.89 -8.75 -7.87
CA LEU A 344 -9.47 -9.75 -6.97
C LEU A 344 -10.57 -10.59 -7.66
N LYS A 345 -11.47 -9.93 -8.40
CA LYS A 345 -12.55 -10.62 -9.13
C LYS A 345 -12.01 -11.63 -10.14
N ASP A 346 -10.98 -11.24 -10.91
CA ASP A 346 -10.36 -12.12 -11.91
C ASP A 346 -9.69 -13.34 -11.27
N ILE A 347 -9.00 -13.12 -10.13
CA ILE A 347 -8.35 -14.20 -9.37
C ILE A 347 -9.40 -15.21 -8.91
N ILE A 348 -10.49 -14.76 -8.30
CA ILE A 348 -11.58 -15.61 -7.80
C ILE A 348 -12.26 -16.33 -8.97
N SER A 349 -12.59 -15.62 -10.05
CA SER A 349 -13.23 -16.19 -11.23
C SER A 349 -12.41 -17.33 -11.81
N LYS A 350 -11.11 -17.10 -12.06
CA LYS A 350 -10.21 -18.11 -12.62
C LYS A 350 -9.96 -19.29 -11.67
N TYR A 351 -9.91 -19.03 -10.37
CA TYR A 351 -9.83 -20.10 -9.38
C TYR A 351 -11.09 -20.97 -9.38
N ILE A 352 -12.28 -20.39 -9.46
CA ILE A 352 -13.55 -21.15 -9.53
C ILE A 352 -13.65 -21.95 -10.85
N GLU A 353 -13.22 -21.35 -11.97
CA GLU A 353 -13.12 -22.08 -13.25
C GLU A 353 -12.19 -23.30 -13.13
N TYR A 354 -11.05 -23.14 -12.48
CA TYR A 354 -10.14 -24.24 -12.22
C TYR A 354 -10.76 -25.31 -11.32
N GLN A 355 -11.44 -24.92 -10.25
CA GLN A 355 -12.14 -25.88 -9.38
C GLN A 355 -13.22 -26.64 -10.14
N LYS A 356 -13.93 -25.99 -11.05
CA LYS A 356 -14.89 -26.66 -11.94
C LYS A 356 -14.19 -27.75 -12.77
N GLU A 357 -13.02 -27.46 -13.33
CA GLU A 357 -12.22 -28.44 -14.08
C GLU A 357 -11.83 -29.62 -13.19
N VAL A 358 -11.33 -29.37 -11.98
CA VAL A 358 -10.95 -30.41 -11.01
C VAL A 358 -12.15 -31.31 -10.68
N ILE A 359 -13.32 -30.73 -10.40
CA ILE A 359 -14.54 -31.52 -10.10
C ILE A 359 -14.97 -32.36 -11.29
N ILE A 360 -14.94 -31.80 -12.50
CA ILE A 360 -15.31 -32.55 -13.72
C ILE A 360 -14.34 -33.72 -13.95
N ARG A 361 -13.03 -33.51 -13.83
CA ARG A 361 -12.02 -34.57 -14.00
C ARG A 361 -12.19 -35.65 -12.93
N ARG A 362 -12.34 -35.29 -11.67
CA ARG A 362 -12.61 -36.23 -10.57
C ARG A 362 -13.87 -37.04 -10.81
N THR A 363 -14.94 -36.39 -11.24
CA THR A 363 -16.23 -37.03 -11.48
C THR A 363 -16.13 -38.02 -12.65
N LYS A 364 -15.42 -37.69 -13.74
CA LYS A 364 -15.14 -38.57 -14.85
C LYS A 364 -14.33 -39.79 -14.42
N PHE A 365 -13.30 -39.59 -13.60
CA PHE A 365 -12.50 -40.68 -13.04
C PHE A 365 -13.35 -41.63 -12.19
N ASP A 366 -14.15 -41.09 -11.27
CA ASP A 366 -15.04 -41.88 -10.41
C ASP A 366 -16.12 -42.59 -11.23
N LEU A 367 -16.62 -41.96 -12.31
CA LEU A 367 -17.58 -42.56 -13.25
C LEU A 367 -16.97 -43.72 -14.01
N ASP A 368 -15.82 -43.56 -14.62
CA ASP A 368 -15.12 -44.63 -15.35
C ASP A 368 -14.84 -45.83 -14.45
N LYS A 369 -14.36 -45.57 -13.23
CA LYS A 369 -14.13 -46.62 -12.23
C LYS A 369 -15.42 -47.32 -11.83
N ALA A 370 -16.52 -46.61 -11.65
CA ALA A 370 -17.82 -47.18 -11.31
C ALA A 370 -18.39 -47.98 -12.47
N GLU A 371 -18.33 -47.48 -13.71
CA GLU A 371 -18.80 -48.19 -14.92
C GLU A 371 -18.00 -49.49 -15.16
N LYS A 372 -16.68 -49.45 -15.01
CA LYS A 372 -15.83 -50.65 -15.08
C LYS A 372 -16.20 -51.67 -14.02
N ARG A 373 -16.52 -51.25 -12.79
CA ARG A 373 -16.92 -52.15 -11.73
C ARG A 373 -18.32 -52.72 -11.95
N VAL A 374 -19.27 -51.91 -12.42
CA VAL A 374 -20.62 -52.35 -12.80
C VAL A 374 -20.54 -53.40 -13.89
N HIS A 375 -19.73 -53.15 -14.93
CA HIS A 375 -19.55 -54.13 -16.02
C HIS A 375 -19.10 -55.51 -15.52
N ILE A 376 -18.17 -55.54 -14.55
CA ILE A 376 -17.74 -56.79 -13.91
C ILE A 376 -18.90 -57.42 -13.10
N LEU A 377 -19.60 -56.62 -12.30
CA LEU A 377 -20.72 -57.15 -11.46
C LEU A 377 -21.88 -57.68 -12.29
N GLU A 378 -22.21 -57.07 -13.41
CA GLU A 378 -23.21 -57.57 -14.37
C GLU A 378 -22.82 -58.95 -14.91
N GLY A 379 -21.57 -59.15 -15.26
CA GLY A 379 -21.04 -60.44 -15.67
C GLY A 379 -21.13 -61.49 -14.55
N LEU A 380 -20.74 -61.10 -13.34
CA LEU A 380 -20.87 -61.97 -12.15
C LEU A 380 -22.31 -62.31 -11.82
N LYS A 381 -23.26 -61.39 -11.99
CA LYS A 381 -24.68 -61.65 -11.84
C LYS A 381 -25.18 -62.66 -12.86
N ILE A 382 -24.85 -62.50 -14.13
CA ILE A 382 -25.19 -63.47 -15.18
C ILE A 382 -24.67 -64.87 -14.84
N ALA A 383 -23.39 -64.93 -14.35
CA ALA A 383 -22.80 -66.23 -13.96
C ALA A 383 -23.48 -66.88 -12.77
N LEU A 384 -23.92 -66.09 -11.80
CA LEU A 384 -24.66 -66.60 -10.61
C LEU A 384 -26.09 -67.01 -10.96
N ASP A 385 -26.75 -66.35 -11.91
CA ASP A 385 -28.06 -66.71 -12.42
C ASP A 385 -28.04 -68.04 -13.19
N HIS A 386 -26.90 -68.36 -13.82
CA HIS A 386 -26.71 -69.63 -14.60
C HIS A 386 -25.57 -70.46 -13.98
N ILE A 387 -25.48 -70.54 -12.68
CA ILE A 387 -24.31 -71.08 -11.99
C ILE A 387 -23.99 -72.52 -12.34
N ASP A 388 -24.97 -73.36 -12.49
CA ASP A 388 -24.76 -74.77 -12.82
C ASP A 388 -24.21 -74.94 -14.21
N GLU A 389 -24.66 -74.13 -15.16
CA GLU A 389 -24.18 -74.21 -16.55
C GLU A 389 -22.75 -73.61 -16.65
N VAL A 390 -22.41 -72.54 -15.92
CA VAL A 390 -21.10 -71.98 -15.86
C VAL A 390 -20.12 -72.98 -15.24
N ILE A 391 -20.49 -73.66 -14.14
CA ILE A 391 -19.61 -74.65 -13.51
C ILE A 391 -19.38 -75.84 -14.46
N LYS A 392 -20.45 -76.29 -15.14
CA LYS A 392 -20.31 -77.37 -16.11
C LYS A 392 -19.40 -77.01 -17.30
N LEU A 393 -19.52 -75.81 -17.78
CA LEU A 393 -18.69 -75.29 -18.87
C LEU A 393 -17.20 -75.22 -18.46
N ILE A 394 -16.92 -74.60 -17.31
CA ILE A 394 -15.56 -74.44 -16.79
C ILE A 394 -14.92 -75.82 -16.56
N ARG A 395 -15.63 -76.73 -15.91
CA ARG A 395 -15.13 -78.13 -15.71
C ARG A 395 -14.91 -78.89 -16.97
N GLY A 396 -15.66 -78.62 -18.03
CA GLY A 396 -15.53 -79.24 -19.34
C GLY A 396 -14.43 -78.73 -20.24
N SER A 397 -13.92 -77.57 -19.92
CA SER A 397 -12.86 -76.90 -20.70
C SER A 397 -11.47 -77.46 -20.35
N LYS A 398 -10.59 -77.53 -21.32
CA LYS A 398 -9.23 -78.07 -21.17
C LYS A 398 -8.18 -76.99 -20.81
N SER A 399 -8.52 -75.76 -21.02
CA SER A 399 -7.66 -74.57 -20.67
C SER A 399 -8.53 -73.41 -20.27
N ASP A 400 -7.88 -72.42 -19.68
CA ASP A 400 -8.55 -71.14 -19.24
C ASP A 400 -9.04 -70.38 -20.50
N GLU A 401 -8.31 -70.41 -21.61
CA GLU A 401 -8.71 -69.75 -22.86
C GLU A 401 -9.98 -70.43 -23.45
N GLU A 402 -10.09 -71.76 -23.36
CA GLU A 402 -11.27 -72.48 -23.82
C GLU A 402 -12.49 -72.18 -22.96
N ALA A 403 -12.30 -72.12 -21.62
CA ALA A 403 -13.35 -71.75 -20.68
C ALA A 403 -13.80 -70.30 -20.94
N LYS A 404 -12.86 -69.35 -21.10
CA LYS A 404 -13.11 -67.94 -21.42
C LYS A 404 -13.89 -67.80 -22.72
N ALA A 405 -13.43 -68.39 -23.81
CA ALA A 405 -14.14 -68.42 -25.11
C ALA A 405 -15.55 -69.01 -25.02
N GLY A 406 -15.73 -70.06 -24.20
CA GLY A 406 -17.02 -70.65 -23.92
C GLY A 406 -17.97 -69.74 -23.14
N LEU A 407 -17.47 -69.08 -22.14
CA LEU A 407 -18.25 -68.09 -21.37
C LEU A 407 -18.71 -66.93 -22.25
N MET A 408 -17.80 -66.40 -23.05
CA MET A 408 -18.09 -65.28 -23.99
C MET A 408 -19.14 -65.69 -25.01
N SER A 409 -19.00 -66.83 -25.64
CA SER A 409 -19.89 -67.29 -26.71
C SER A 409 -21.29 -67.72 -26.23
N LYS A 410 -21.36 -68.34 -25.05
CA LYS A 410 -22.61 -68.90 -24.55
C LYS A 410 -23.47 -67.88 -23.79
N PHE A 411 -22.84 -66.97 -23.01
CA PHE A 411 -23.54 -66.04 -22.17
C PHE A 411 -23.41 -64.58 -22.61
N GLY A 412 -22.75 -64.31 -23.75
CA GLY A 412 -22.57 -62.99 -24.31
C GLY A 412 -21.70 -62.10 -23.45
N LEU A 413 -20.78 -62.65 -22.65
CA LEU A 413 -19.90 -61.97 -21.74
C LEU A 413 -18.69 -61.38 -22.47
N SER A 414 -18.20 -60.26 -21.95
CA SER A 414 -16.92 -59.68 -22.39
C SER A 414 -15.74 -60.49 -21.85
N GLU A 415 -14.57 -60.25 -22.41
CA GLU A 415 -13.33 -60.90 -21.97
C GLU A 415 -13.06 -60.58 -20.48
N ILE A 416 -13.20 -59.32 -20.08
CA ILE A 416 -13.02 -58.85 -18.70
C ILE A 416 -14.01 -59.49 -17.71
N GLN A 417 -15.27 -59.68 -18.14
CA GLN A 417 -16.30 -60.35 -17.34
C GLN A 417 -15.99 -61.83 -17.18
N SER A 418 -15.52 -62.49 -18.30
CA SER A 418 -15.16 -63.90 -18.26
C SER A 418 -13.94 -64.15 -17.37
N ASP A 419 -12.93 -63.31 -17.41
CA ASP A 419 -11.78 -63.39 -16.52
C ASP A 419 -12.18 -63.24 -15.06
N ALA A 420 -13.06 -62.27 -14.73
CA ALA A 420 -13.56 -62.06 -13.39
C ALA A 420 -14.38 -63.27 -12.86
N ILE A 421 -15.09 -64.01 -13.74
CA ILE A 421 -15.82 -65.23 -13.40
C ILE A 421 -14.83 -66.38 -13.12
N LEU A 422 -13.80 -66.54 -13.94
CA LEU A 422 -12.77 -67.57 -13.75
C LEU A 422 -11.96 -67.35 -12.45
N GLU A 423 -11.68 -66.10 -12.09
CA GLU A 423 -11.02 -65.75 -10.82
C GLU A 423 -11.93 -65.82 -9.58
N MET A 424 -13.22 -66.11 -9.75
CA MET A 424 -14.19 -66.10 -8.66
C MET A 424 -13.94 -67.26 -7.66
N LYS A 425 -13.80 -66.90 -6.38
CA LYS A 425 -13.62 -67.87 -5.31
C LYS A 425 -14.93 -68.62 -5.01
N LEU A 426 -14.85 -69.93 -4.76
CA LEU A 426 -16.00 -70.81 -4.52
C LEU A 426 -16.93 -70.31 -3.41
N ARG A 427 -16.42 -69.63 -2.39
CA ARG A 427 -17.24 -69.02 -1.33
C ARG A 427 -18.26 -67.99 -1.85
N ARG A 428 -18.01 -67.39 -3.03
CA ARG A 428 -18.93 -66.39 -3.62
C ARG A 428 -20.16 -67.01 -4.28
N LEU A 429 -20.23 -68.30 -4.32
CA LEU A 429 -21.39 -69.04 -4.86
C LEU A 429 -22.55 -69.17 -3.90
N THR A 430 -22.43 -68.66 -2.65
CA THR A 430 -23.51 -68.72 -1.64
C THR A 430 -24.58 -67.65 -1.91
N GLY A 431 -25.86 -67.94 -1.52
CA GLY A 431 -26.97 -67.00 -1.68
C GLY A 431 -26.69 -65.60 -1.02
N LEU A 432 -26.00 -65.61 0.12
CA LEU A 432 -25.64 -64.35 0.84
C LEU A 432 -24.67 -63.46 0.05
N GLU A 433 -23.78 -64.07 -0.71
CA GLU A 433 -22.84 -63.31 -1.60
C GLU A 433 -23.55 -62.82 -2.87
N ARG A 434 -24.58 -63.53 -3.35
CA ARG A 434 -25.43 -63.05 -4.44
C ARG A 434 -26.14 -61.75 -4.06
N ASP A 435 -26.77 -61.69 -2.88
CA ASP A 435 -27.41 -60.48 -2.38
C ASP A 435 -26.45 -59.30 -2.21
N LYS A 436 -25.20 -59.59 -1.81
CA LYS A 436 -24.17 -58.54 -1.75
C LYS A 436 -23.77 -57.98 -3.10
N ILE A 437 -23.65 -58.83 -4.13
CA ILE A 437 -23.36 -58.42 -5.49
C ILE A 437 -24.48 -57.60 -6.09
N GLU A 438 -25.76 -58.01 -5.85
CA GLU A 438 -26.93 -57.23 -6.29
C GLU A 438 -27.04 -55.87 -5.59
N ASN A 439 -26.78 -55.79 -4.31
CA ASN A 439 -26.78 -54.52 -3.56
C ASN A 439 -25.64 -53.59 -4.04
N GLU A 440 -24.40 -54.12 -4.16
CA GLU A 440 -23.27 -53.35 -4.70
C GLU A 440 -23.56 -52.84 -6.13
N LEU A 441 -24.20 -53.65 -6.99
CA LEU A 441 -24.59 -53.26 -8.32
C LEU A 441 -25.60 -52.11 -8.32
N ASN A 442 -26.62 -52.21 -7.50
CA ASN A 442 -27.66 -51.18 -7.41
C ASN A 442 -27.11 -49.88 -6.87
N ASP A 443 -26.28 -49.92 -5.79
CA ASP A 443 -25.62 -48.74 -5.20
C ASP A 443 -24.71 -48.06 -6.25
N LEU A 444 -23.97 -48.82 -7.03
CA LEU A 444 -23.12 -48.27 -8.10
C LEU A 444 -23.92 -47.70 -9.26
N LEU A 445 -25.05 -48.29 -9.63
CA LEU A 445 -25.93 -47.73 -10.67
C LEU A 445 -26.54 -46.41 -10.24
N GLU A 446 -26.95 -46.26 -9.00
CA GLU A 446 -27.40 -44.97 -8.44
C GLU A 446 -26.28 -43.95 -8.46
N LYS A 447 -25.09 -44.35 -8.03
CA LYS A 447 -23.89 -43.49 -8.06
C LYS A 447 -23.55 -43.06 -9.48
N ILE A 448 -23.59 -43.94 -10.47
CA ILE A 448 -23.36 -43.59 -11.89
C ILE A 448 -24.38 -42.57 -12.39
N LYS A 449 -25.64 -42.75 -12.03
CA LYS A 449 -26.72 -41.80 -12.35
C LYS A 449 -26.44 -40.42 -11.77
N ASP A 450 -26.00 -40.36 -10.52
CA ASP A 450 -25.64 -39.11 -9.85
C ASP A 450 -24.39 -38.46 -10.50
N LEU A 451 -23.31 -39.23 -10.76
CA LEU A 451 -22.09 -38.71 -11.41
C LEU A 451 -22.38 -38.18 -12.83
N LYS A 452 -23.25 -38.86 -13.59
CA LYS A 452 -23.69 -38.36 -14.91
C LYS A 452 -24.50 -37.09 -14.83
N ALA A 453 -25.35 -36.98 -13.81
CA ALA A 453 -26.11 -35.75 -13.54
C ALA A 453 -25.21 -34.57 -13.14
N ILE A 454 -24.13 -34.81 -12.38
CA ILE A 454 -23.13 -33.79 -12.05
C ILE A 454 -22.44 -33.30 -13.32
N LEU A 455 -21.99 -34.19 -14.21
CA LEU A 455 -21.35 -33.82 -15.47
C LEU A 455 -22.26 -33.07 -16.43
N ALA A 456 -23.58 -33.26 -16.34
CA ALA A 456 -24.57 -32.63 -17.21
C ALA A 456 -25.03 -31.23 -16.70
N SER A 457 -24.69 -30.84 -15.48
CA SER A 457 -25.17 -29.60 -14.88
C SER A 457 -24.07 -28.80 -14.22
N ASP A 458 -23.83 -27.62 -14.78
CA ASP A 458 -22.90 -26.62 -14.17
C ASP A 458 -23.37 -26.21 -12.78
N GLU A 459 -24.67 -26.05 -12.56
CA GLU A 459 -25.25 -25.69 -11.27
C GLU A 459 -24.88 -26.71 -10.19
N ARG A 460 -24.98 -28.00 -10.51
CA ARG A 460 -24.57 -29.08 -9.58
C ARG A 460 -23.06 -29.04 -9.30
N THR A 461 -22.26 -28.79 -10.32
CA THR A 461 -20.80 -28.67 -10.17
C THR A 461 -20.45 -27.52 -9.25
N PHE A 462 -21.06 -26.33 -9.43
CA PHE A 462 -20.87 -25.17 -8.54
C PHE A 462 -21.41 -25.44 -7.14
N GLY A 463 -22.52 -26.16 -7.01
CA GLY A 463 -23.06 -26.61 -5.71
C GLY A 463 -22.06 -27.47 -4.93
N ILE A 464 -21.31 -28.35 -5.60
CA ILE A 464 -20.26 -29.18 -5.00
C ILE A 464 -19.10 -28.30 -4.55
N ILE A 465 -18.62 -27.38 -5.40
CA ILE A 465 -17.54 -26.46 -5.05
C ILE A 465 -17.92 -25.66 -3.81
N LYS A 466 -19.14 -25.10 -3.75
CA LYS A 466 -19.66 -24.36 -2.62
C LYS A 466 -19.69 -25.20 -1.33
N SER A 467 -20.20 -26.43 -1.42
CA SER A 467 -20.25 -27.36 -0.28
C SER A 467 -18.86 -27.70 0.25
N GLU A 468 -17.89 -27.94 -0.64
CA GLU A 468 -16.52 -28.26 -0.25
C GLU A 468 -15.78 -27.07 0.34
N LEU A 469 -16.01 -25.85 -0.16
CA LEU A 469 -15.48 -24.62 0.42
C LEU A 469 -16.04 -24.38 1.83
N LEU A 470 -17.34 -24.61 2.03
CA LEU A 470 -17.97 -24.49 3.36
C LEU A 470 -17.40 -25.51 4.34
N GLU A 471 -17.18 -26.76 3.90
CA GLU A 471 -16.54 -27.80 4.74
C GLU A 471 -15.15 -27.34 5.20
N ILE A 472 -14.35 -26.73 4.32
CA ILE A 472 -13.02 -26.23 4.65
C ILE A 472 -13.12 -25.02 5.60
N LYS A 473 -14.08 -24.12 5.38
CA LYS A 473 -14.33 -23.00 6.26
C LYS A 473 -14.67 -23.48 7.68
N ASP A 474 -15.59 -24.42 7.82
CA ASP A 474 -16.00 -24.94 9.12
C ASP A 474 -14.85 -25.63 9.88
N LYS A 475 -13.92 -26.25 9.16
CA LYS A 475 -12.78 -26.96 9.77
C LYS A 475 -11.59 -26.07 10.13
N TYR A 476 -11.31 -25.04 9.36
CA TYR A 476 -10.03 -24.35 9.39
C TYR A 476 -10.12 -22.82 9.51
N ALA A 477 -11.30 -22.23 9.36
CA ALA A 477 -11.42 -20.79 9.50
C ALA A 477 -11.23 -20.35 10.95
N ASP A 478 -10.56 -19.23 11.12
CA ASP A 478 -10.31 -18.55 12.38
C ASP A 478 -10.65 -17.06 12.26
N GLU A 479 -10.59 -16.35 13.38
CA GLU A 479 -10.84 -14.92 13.39
C GLU A 479 -9.75 -14.12 12.67
N ARG A 480 -10.14 -12.97 12.14
CA ARG A 480 -9.23 -11.99 11.54
C ARG A 480 -8.26 -11.49 12.61
N ARG A 481 -6.98 -11.44 12.27
CA ARG A 481 -5.90 -10.94 13.14
C ARG A 481 -5.59 -9.46 12.89
N THR A 482 -5.56 -9.05 11.61
CA THR A 482 -5.26 -7.68 11.22
C THR A 482 -6.53 -6.82 11.23
N SER A 483 -6.54 -5.74 11.99
CA SER A 483 -7.63 -4.77 11.96
C SER A 483 -7.43 -3.75 10.84
N ILE A 484 -8.54 -3.19 10.35
CA ILE A 484 -8.52 -2.11 9.35
C ILE A 484 -9.13 -0.88 10.01
N ASP A 485 -8.34 0.17 10.16
CA ASP A 485 -8.77 1.45 10.70
C ASP A 485 -9.30 2.33 9.58
N MET A 486 -10.62 2.35 9.40
CA MET A 486 -11.31 3.14 8.40
C MET A 486 -11.32 4.64 8.70
N THR A 487 -10.99 5.03 9.95
CA THR A 487 -10.94 6.44 10.37
C THR A 487 -9.57 7.05 10.14
N ALA A 488 -8.55 6.23 9.97
CA ALA A 488 -7.24 6.71 9.56
C ALA A 488 -7.39 7.34 8.18
N ILE A 489 -6.95 8.58 8.06
CA ILE A 489 -6.87 9.24 6.76
C ILE A 489 -5.86 8.45 5.95
N ASP A 490 -6.38 7.59 5.12
CA ASP A 490 -5.61 7.04 4.03
C ASP A 490 -5.04 8.21 3.23
N TYR A 491 -3.90 8.04 2.60
CA TYR A 491 -3.54 8.86 1.46
C TYR A 491 -4.71 8.74 0.47
N ILE A 492 -5.63 9.70 0.54
CA ILE A 492 -6.87 9.67 -0.21
C ILE A 492 -6.50 9.90 -1.66
N GLU A 493 -6.42 8.83 -2.43
CA GLU A 493 -6.35 8.93 -3.88
C GLU A 493 -7.71 9.30 -4.49
N ASP A 494 -8.78 9.22 -3.71
CA ASP A 494 -10.11 9.65 -4.16
C ASP A 494 -10.44 11.04 -3.62
N GLU A 495 -9.81 12.03 -4.24
CA GLU A 495 -10.04 13.47 -4.03
C GLU A 495 -11.52 13.84 -4.18
N SER A 496 -12.31 12.99 -4.85
CA SER A 496 -13.74 13.19 -5.09
C SER A 496 -14.61 13.03 -3.83
N LEU A 497 -14.09 12.38 -2.78
CA LEU A 497 -14.81 12.19 -1.51
C LEU A 497 -14.59 13.33 -0.51
N ILE A 498 -13.67 14.27 -0.81
CA ILE A 498 -13.41 15.43 0.05
C ILE A 498 -14.21 16.60 -0.49
N PRO A 499 -14.99 17.30 0.36
CA PRO A 499 -15.68 18.51 -0.08
C PRO A 499 -14.67 19.59 -0.47
N VAL A 500 -14.98 20.31 -1.55
CA VAL A 500 -14.20 21.47 -1.97
C VAL A 500 -14.64 22.65 -1.12
N GLU A 501 -13.80 23.05 -0.16
CA GLU A 501 -14.08 24.13 0.78
C GLU A 501 -12.93 25.14 0.78
N ASP A 502 -13.27 26.41 1.00
CA ASP A 502 -12.25 27.44 1.23
C ASP A 502 -11.74 27.32 2.67
N ILE A 503 -10.45 27.18 2.82
CA ILE A 503 -9.77 27.02 4.10
C ILE A 503 -8.70 28.09 4.29
N ILE A 504 -8.49 28.46 5.53
CA ILE A 504 -7.39 29.33 5.94
C ILE A 504 -6.30 28.48 6.56
N VAL A 505 -5.14 28.49 5.95
CA VAL A 505 -3.94 27.84 6.48
C VAL A 505 -3.11 28.86 7.21
N THR A 506 -2.81 28.61 8.48
CA THR A 506 -1.96 29.44 9.32
C THR A 506 -0.69 28.72 9.71
N LEU A 507 0.44 29.44 9.66
CA LEU A 507 1.76 28.95 10.07
C LEU A 507 2.38 29.93 11.07
N THR A 508 2.86 29.42 12.22
CA THR A 508 3.55 30.25 13.21
C THR A 508 5.05 30.33 12.94
N ASN A 509 5.73 31.32 13.56
CA ASN A 509 7.17 31.48 13.44
C ASN A 509 7.97 30.29 14.02
N LYS A 510 7.39 29.54 14.94
CA LYS A 510 7.94 28.29 15.51
C LYS A 510 7.55 27.05 14.70
N GLY A 511 6.82 27.23 13.60
CA GLY A 511 6.50 26.16 12.65
C GLY A 511 5.29 25.30 13.04
N TYR A 512 4.29 25.85 13.75
CA TYR A 512 3.00 25.17 13.93
C TYR A 512 2.05 25.55 12.82
N ILE A 513 1.44 24.54 12.20
CA ILE A 513 0.50 24.70 11.08
C ILE A 513 -0.86 24.11 11.43
N LYS A 514 -1.91 24.72 10.93
CA LYS A 514 -3.29 24.21 10.95
C LYS A 514 -4.10 24.78 9.81
N ARG A 515 -5.23 24.16 9.51
CA ARG A 515 -6.28 24.73 8.67
C ARG A 515 -7.51 25.05 9.51
N LEU A 516 -8.26 26.03 9.05
CA LEU A 516 -9.51 26.48 9.61
C LEU A 516 -10.49 26.75 8.46
N THR A 517 -11.78 26.61 8.69
CA THR A 517 -12.79 27.10 7.76
C THR A 517 -12.85 28.63 7.80
N THR A 518 -13.19 29.26 6.67
CA THR A 518 -13.22 30.73 6.55
C THR A 518 -14.19 31.40 7.54
N ASP A 519 -15.28 30.73 7.93
CA ASP A 519 -16.31 31.23 8.85
C ASP A 519 -15.81 31.50 10.29
N THR A 520 -14.58 31.09 10.60
CA THR A 520 -14.06 31.12 11.97
C THR A 520 -13.67 32.54 12.45
N TYR A 521 -13.50 33.51 11.56
CA TYR A 521 -13.08 34.87 11.86
C TYR A 521 -14.22 35.88 11.66
N LYS A 522 -14.69 36.51 12.77
CA LYS A 522 -15.71 37.58 12.73
C LYS A 522 -15.10 38.93 12.40
N VAL A 523 -15.81 39.76 11.67
CA VAL A 523 -15.44 41.14 11.33
C VAL A 523 -15.39 42.01 12.61
N GLN A 524 -14.37 42.87 12.73
CA GLN A 524 -14.24 43.88 13.81
C GLN A 524 -14.02 45.27 13.21
N ASN A 525 -14.45 46.29 13.96
CA ASN A 525 -14.28 47.68 13.54
C ASN A 525 -12.85 48.18 13.78
N LYS A 526 -12.44 49.24 13.07
CA LYS A 526 -11.16 49.90 13.19
C LYS A 526 -10.88 50.31 14.62
N GLY A 527 -9.68 50.00 15.16
CA GLY A 527 -9.27 50.33 16.54
C GLY A 527 -9.69 49.31 17.60
N GLY A 528 -10.27 48.16 17.22
CA GLY A 528 -10.56 47.04 18.10
C GLY A 528 -9.30 46.39 18.67
N VAL A 529 -9.43 45.62 19.74
CA VAL A 529 -8.29 44.97 20.44
C VAL A 529 -7.89 43.68 19.72
N GLY A 530 -8.70 43.19 18.81
CA GLY A 530 -8.45 41.94 18.06
C GLY A 530 -8.88 40.70 18.82
N VAL A 531 -8.93 39.58 18.09
CA VAL A 531 -9.29 38.28 18.61
C VAL A 531 -8.09 37.33 18.41
N LYS A 532 -7.80 36.54 19.44
CA LYS A 532 -6.70 35.58 19.39
C LYS A 532 -7.00 34.50 18.38
N GLY A 533 -6.24 34.44 17.27
CA GLY A 533 -6.44 33.50 16.18
C GLY A 533 -5.83 32.12 16.44
N MET A 534 -4.95 32.01 17.44
CA MET A 534 -4.26 30.78 17.80
C MET A 534 -3.76 30.84 19.23
N SER A 535 -3.75 29.73 19.97
CA SER A 535 -3.05 29.62 21.23
C SER A 535 -1.55 29.47 20.96
N THR A 536 -0.79 30.51 21.26
CA THR A 536 0.67 30.50 21.09
C THR A 536 1.33 30.58 22.47
N ASN A 537 2.57 30.10 22.59
CA ASN A 537 3.41 30.40 23.75
C ASN A 537 3.80 31.88 23.72
N GLU A 538 4.29 32.44 24.83
CA GLU A 538 4.63 33.88 24.96
C GLU A 538 5.57 34.42 23.86
N GLU A 539 6.36 33.52 23.21
CA GLU A 539 7.30 33.85 22.14
C GLU A 539 6.92 33.33 20.76
N ASP A 540 5.71 32.75 20.56
CA ASP A 540 5.26 32.23 19.27
C ASP A 540 4.10 33.06 18.72
N PHE A 541 4.08 33.33 17.41
CA PHE A 541 3.05 34.12 16.74
C PHE A 541 2.76 33.61 15.32
N VAL A 542 1.56 33.88 14.79
CA VAL A 542 1.20 33.54 13.42
C VAL A 542 2.03 34.42 12.47
N GLU A 543 2.87 33.78 11.67
CA GLU A 543 3.76 34.45 10.71
C GLU A 543 3.17 34.48 9.30
N LYS A 544 2.55 33.40 8.87
CA LYS A 544 1.96 33.26 7.54
C LYS A 544 0.51 32.83 7.62
N MET A 545 -0.29 33.36 6.70
CA MET A 545 -1.67 32.99 6.50
C MET A 545 -1.97 32.99 5.00
N VAL A 546 -2.66 31.96 4.53
CA VAL A 546 -3.06 31.84 3.13
C VAL A 546 -4.45 31.21 3.05
N THR A 547 -5.30 31.77 2.19
CA THR A 547 -6.61 31.20 1.86
C THR A 547 -6.44 30.32 0.61
N VAL A 548 -6.89 29.08 0.70
CA VAL A 548 -6.76 28.07 -0.35
C VAL A 548 -7.98 27.16 -0.34
N LYS A 549 -8.22 26.43 -1.42
CA LYS A 549 -9.22 25.35 -1.43
C LYS A 549 -8.62 24.05 -0.91
N THR A 550 -9.45 23.19 -0.34
CA THR A 550 -9.03 21.87 0.16
C THR A 550 -8.29 21.05 -0.90
N HIS A 551 -8.68 21.16 -2.16
CA HIS A 551 -8.12 20.41 -3.29
C HIS A 551 -6.91 21.09 -3.96
N ASP A 552 -6.57 22.31 -3.59
CA ASP A 552 -5.41 23.01 -4.16
C ASP A 552 -4.10 22.37 -3.67
N TYR A 553 -3.09 22.42 -4.53
CA TYR A 553 -1.74 22.14 -4.08
C TYR A 553 -1.18 23.36 -3.36
N ILE A 554 -0.53 23.08 -2.24
CA ILE A 554 0.17 24.10 -1.47
C ILE A 554 1.65 23.84 -1.58
N LEU A 555 2.38 24.83 -2.09
CA LEU A 555 3.84 24.83 -2.14
C LEU A 555 4.38 25.59 -0.94
N PHE A 556 5.27 24.94 -0.21
CA PHE A 556 5.98 25.52 0.92
C PHE A 556 7.42 25.78 0.53
N PHE A 557 7.83 27.01 0.53
CA PHE A 557 9.18 27.43 0.17
C PHE A 557 9.96 27.75 1.44
N SER A 558 11.11 27.12 1.59
CA SER A 558 11.96 27.33 2.77
C SER A 558 12.96 28.48 2.56
N ASN A 559 13.47 29.02 3.68
CA ASN A 559 14.55 29.99 3.69
C ASN A 559 15.83 29.49 2.99
N LYS A 560 16.03 28.18 2.94
CA LYS A 560 17.16 27.54 2.24
C LYS A 560 16.92 27.35 0.73
N GLY A 561 15.82 27.87 0.18
CA GLY A 561 15.50 27.79 -1.24
C GLY A 561 14.99 26.44 -1.71
N LYS A 562 14.50 25.57 -0.82
CA LYS A 562 13.80 24.33 -1.14
C LYS A 562 12.30 24.54 -1.24
N VAL A 563 11.62 23.66 -1.96
CA VAL A 563 10.15 23.62 -2.08
C VAL A 563 9.60 22.25 -1.75
N TYR A 564 8.51 22.22 -1.01
CA TYR A 564 7.71 21.05 -0.66
C TYR A 564 6.28 21.22 -1.16
N LYS A 565 5.59 20.13 -1.45
CA LYS A 565 4.23 20.15 -2.05
C LYS A 565 3.31 19.18 -1.32
N ILE A 566 2.17 19.69 -0.84
CA ILE A 566 1.09 18.88 -0.27
C ILE A 566 -0.27 19.44 -0.73
N LYS A 567 -1.35 18.67 -0.51
CA LYS A 567 -2.72 19.12 -0.75
C LYS A 567 -3.28 19.86 0.46
N GLY A 568 -4.22 20.79 0.23
CA GLY A 568 -4.85 21.54 1.32
C GLY A 568 -5.53 20.65 2.36
N TYR A 569 -6.18 19.57 1.92
CA TYR A 569 -6.83 18.62 2.82
C TYR A 569 -5.84 17.77 3.64
N GLU A 570 -4.57 17.67 3.25
CA GLU A 570 -3.55 16.97 4.04
C GLU A 570 -3.15 17.75 5.30
N ILE A 571 -3.50 19.03 5.38
CA ILE A 571 -3.26 19.83 6.59
C ILE A 571 -4.41 19.55 7.58
N PRO A 572 -4.10 19.10 8.81
CA PRO A 572 -5.15 18.80 9.79
C PRO A 572 -5.97 20.01 10.17
N GLU A 573 -7.29 19.81 10.31
CA GLU A 573 -8.20 20.79 10.83
C GLU A 573 -8.13 20.85 12.35
N PHE A 574 -8.07 22.05 12.89
CA PHE A 574 -8.06 22.29 14.33
C PHE A 574 -9.05 23.39 14.70
N SER A 575 -9.46 23.40 15.95
CA SER A 575 -10.24 24.51 16.47
C SER A 575 -9.42 25.81 16.47
N ARG A 576 -10.12 26.95 16.49
CA ARG A 576 -9.51 28.27 16.47
C ARG A 576 -8.44 28.47 17.53
N GLN A 577 -8.68 28.02 18.78
CA GLN A 577 -7.77 28.18 19.90
C GLN A 577 -6.65 27.13 19.96
N ALA A 578 -6.71 26.05 19.20
CA ALA A 578 -5.70 25.01 19.20
C ALA A 578 -4.38 25.50 18.61
N LYS A 579 -3.28 24.95 19.11
CA LYS A 579 -1.91 25.29 18.69
C LYS A 579 -1.57 24.81 17.27
N GLY A 580 -2.25 23.77 16.77
CA GLY A 580 -1.95 23.15 15.49
C GLY A 580 -0.86 22.08 15.60
N LEU A 581 -0.41 21.60 14.45
CA LEU A 581 0.59 20.52 14.30
C LEU A 581 1.96 21.13 13.93
N PRO A 582 3.08 20.65 14.50
CA PRO A 582 4.39 21.03 14.00
C PRO A 582 4.55 20.70 12.52
N ILE A 583 4.97 21.65 11.69
CA ILE A 583 5.09 21.47 10.23
C ILE A 583 6.09 20.37 9.85
N ILE A 584 7.07 20.10 10.70
CA ILE A 584 8.02 19.00 10.54
C ILE A 584 7.33 17.62 10.53
N ASN A 585 6.11 17.52 11.06
CA ASN A 585 5.32 16.30 11.01
C ASN A 585 4.60 16.10 9.66
N LEU A 586 4.47 17.17 8.88
CA LEU A 586 3.88 17.14 7.54
C LEU A 586 4.94 17.14 6.44
N LEU A 587 6.00 17.93 6.61
CA LEU A 587 7.05 18.16 5.63
C LEU A 587 8.39 17.69 6.20
N PRO A 588 9.22 16.98 5.44
CA PRO A 588 10.54 16.53 5.88
C PRO A 588 11.59 17.66 5.82
N ILE A 589 11.32 18.75 6.56
CA ILE A 589 12.22 19.89 6.67
C ILE A 589 13.37 19.59 7.64
N GLU A 590 14.53 20.21 7.37
CA GLU A 590 15.71 20.09 8.23
C GLU A 590 15.55 20.91 9.52
N LYS A 591 16.36 20.61 10.55
CA LYS A 591 16.25 21.23 11.89
C LYS A 591 16.34 22.76 11.85
N ASP A 592 17.17 23.33 10.95
CA ASP A 592 17.41 24.76 10.81
C ASP A 592 16.71 25.39 9.59
N GLU A 593 15.79 24.66 9.00
CA GLU A 593 15.02 25.07 7.84
C GLU A 593 13.67 25.63 8.29
N LYS A 594 13.31 26.82 7.79
CA LYS A 594 12.04 27.49 8.08
C LYS A 594 11.27 27.74 6.80
N ILE A 595 9.96 27.65 6.85
CA ILE A 595 9.10 27.98 5.71
C ILE A 595 8.88 29.49 5.68
N ASN A 596 9.36 30.14 4.63
CA ASN A 596 9.28 31.58 4.44
C ASN A 596 8.16 32.04 3.51
N SER A 597 7.69 31.16 2.62
CA SER A 597 6.57 31.46 1.72
C SER A 597 5.67 30.26 1.53
N ILE A 598 4.39 30.53 1.44
CA ILE A 598 3.36 29.53 1.14
C ILE A 598 2.59 30.00 -0.09
N LEU A 599 2.39 29.13 -1.06
CA LEU A 599 1.75 29.44 -2.33
C LEU A 599 0.75 28.34 -2.69
N SER A 600 -0.47 28.72 -3.09
CA SER A 600 -1.44 27.75 -3.60
C SER A 600 -1.32 27.63 -5.12
N ILE A 601 -1.49 26.43 -5.64
CA ILE A 601 -1.66 26.14 -7.06
C ILE A 601 -2.96 25.39 -7.23
N SER A 602 -3.94 26.04 -7.88
CA SER A 602 -5.20 25.42 -8.28
C SER A 602 -5.12 24.88 -9.70
N LYS A 603 -6.05 23.97 -10.05
CA LYS A 603 -6.15 23.46 -11.44
C LYS A 603 -6.56 24.53 -12.45
N ASP A 604 -7.21 25.59 -11.99
CA ASP A 604 -7.72 26.69 -12.80
C ASP A 604 -6.76 27.90 -12.85
N ASP A 605 -5.51 27.72 -12.38
CA ASP A 605 -4.52 28.77 -12.28
C ASP A 605 -3.91 29.05 -13.67
N ASN A 606 -4.10 30.26 -14.17
CA ASN A 606 -3.56 30.71 -15.46
C ASN A 606 -2.14 31.29 -15.36
N SER A 607 -1.45 31.05 -14.25
CA SER A 607 -0.10 31.53 -14.02
C SER A 607 0.93 30.64 -14.71
N ASP A 608 1.82 31.22 -15.51
CA ASP A 608 2.86 30.48 -16.24
C ASP A 608 4.17 30.37 -15.45
N TYR A 609 4.38 31.26 -14.48
CA TYR A 609 5.65 31.39 -13.78
C TYR A 609 5.48 31.54 -12.28
N ILE A 610 6.54 31.15 -11.59
CA ILE A 610 6.78 31.50 -10.18
C ILE A 610 7.96 32.45 -10.13
N THR A 611 7.73 33.60 -9.54
CA THR A 611 8.75 34.65 -9.36
C THR A 611 9.19 34.67 -7.91
N PHE A 612 10.50 34.66 -7.69
CA PHE A 612 11.19 34.61 -6.42
C PHE A 612 11.86 35.90 -6.11
N VAL A 613 11.82 36.31 -4.85
CA VAL A 613 12.55 37.48 -4.35
C VAL A 613 13.34 37.07 -3.11
N THR A 614 14.63 37.38 -3.08
CA THR A 614 15.47 37.10 -1.92
C THR A 614 15.57 38.31 -1.00
N ARG A 615 16.03 38.10 0.22
CA ARG A 615 16.20 39.13 1.23
C ARG A 615 17.20 40.20 0.82
N LYS A 616 18.21 39.84 0.01
CA LYS A 616 19.20 40.77 -0.55
C LYS A 616 18.77 41.38 -1.89
N GLY A 617 17.51 41.20 -2.32
CA GLY A 617 16.92 41.86 -3.48
C GLY A 617 17.24 41.21 -4.83
N LEU A 618 17.60 39.94 -4.85
CA LEU A 618 17.68 39.18 -6.08
C LEU A 618 16.28 38.71 -6.48
N VAL A 619 16.03 38.64 -7.79
CA VAL A 619 14.79 38.15 -8.37
C VAL A 619 15.04 37.08 -9.41
N LYS A 620 14.14 36.13 -9.48
CA LYS A 620 14.20 35.02 -10.44
C LYS A 620 12.80 34.67 -10.90
N ARG A 621 12.65 34.24 -12.15
CA ARG A 621 11.41 33.77 -12.74
C ARG A 621 11.61 32.35 -13.30
N THR A 622 10.80 31.40 -12.91
CA THR A 622 10.87 29.98 -13.29
C THR A 622 9.49 29.53 -13.76
N LYS A 623 9.41 28.69 -14.79
CA LYS A 623 8.14 28.11 -15.24
C LYS A 623 7.48 27.28 -14.16
N ILE A 624 6.16 27.38 -13.99
CA ILE A 624 5.39 26.66 -12.97
C ILE A 624 5.45 25.15 -13.18
N GLU A 625 5.53 24.69 -14.44
CA GLU A 625 5.63 23.28 -14.83
C GLU A 625 6.86 22.56 -14.19
N GLU A 626 7.93 23.31 -13.90
CA GLU A 626 9.11 22.73 -13.23
C GLU A 626 8.83 22.30 -11.78
N PHE A 627 7.66 22.66 -11.24
CA PHE A 627 7.20 22.31 -9.90
C PHE A 627 6.09 21.22 -9.88
N ASP A 628 5.71 20.65 -11.02
CA ASP A 628 4.65 19.63 -11.10
C ASP A 628 5.05 18.35 -10.38
N SER A 629 6.27 17.87 -10.58
CA SER A 629 6.77 16.65 -9.96
C SER A 629 7.70 16.94 -8.79
N ILE A 630 7.17 17.31 -7.62
CA ILE A 630 7.95 17.47 -6.39
C ILE A 630 7.89 16.19 -5.59
N ARG A 631 9.06 15.65 -5.22
CA ARG A 631 9.15 14.49 -4.32
C ARG A 631 8.86 14.90 -2.88
N LYS A 632 8.42 13.97 -2.04
CA LYS A 632 8.19 14.22 -0.60
C LYS A 632 9.42 14.79 0.12
N SER A 633 10.63 14.44 -0.32
CA SER A 633 11.90 14.98 0.20
C SER A 633 12.17 16.44 -0.18
N GLY A 634 11.28 17.06 -0.96
CA GLY A 634 11.46 18.41 -1.50
C GLY A 634 12.40 18.48 -2.70
N LYS A 635 12.45 19.65 -3.31
CA LYS A 635 13.37 19.98 -4.43
C LYS A 635 13.97 21.37 -4.22
N ILE A 636 15.14 21.61 -4.82
CA ILE A 636 15.71 22.96 -4.88
C ILE A 636 14.84 23.83 -5.80
N ALA A 637 14.34 24.94 -5.26
CA ALA A 637 13.56 25.94 -5.99
C ALA A 637 14.43 27.11 -6.47
N ILE A 638 15.43 27.50 -5.69
CA ILE A 638 16.43 28.56 -6.01
C ILE A 638 17.72 28.22 -5.31
N THR A 639 18.87 28.46 -5.98
CA THR A 639 20.18 28.39 -5.32
C THR A 639 20.50 29.76 -4.75
N LEU A 640 20.54 29.86 -3.44
CA LEU A 640 20.83 31.10 -2.72
C LEU A 640 22.33 31.41 -2.74
N LYS A 641 22.68 32.70 -2.76
CA LYS A 641 24.04 33.15 -2.51
C LYS A 641 24.37 33.11 -1.03
N GLU A 642 25.65 33.22 -0.70
CA GLU A 642 26.14 33.24 0.66
C GLU A 642 25.45 34.38 1.46
N ASP A 643 24.98 34.07 2.65
CA ASP A 643 24.21 34.95 3.55
C ASP A 643 22.92 35.54 2.97
N ASP A 644 22.32 34.94 1.96
CA ASP A 644 21.02 35.33 1.45
C ASP A 644 19.95 34.30 1.82
N GLU A 645 18.71 34.71 1.91
CA GLU A 645 17.55 33.89 2.22
C GLU A 645 16.45 34.13 1.19
N LEU A 646 15.70 33.07 0.85
CA LEU A 646 14.47 33.21 0.09
C LEU A 646 13.44 33.90 0.98
N LEU A 647 12.85 34.99 0.50
CA LEU A 647 11.94 35.81 1.30
C LEU A 647 10.50 35.68 0.83
N PHE A 648 10.24 35.85 -0.46
CA PHE A 648 8.91 35.79 -1.04
C PHE A 648 8.87 35.04 -2.36
N VAL A 649 7.71 34.46 -2.60
CA VAL A 649 7.40 33.76 -3.85
C VAL A 649 6.02 34.19 -4.29
N THR A 650 5.85 34.52 -5.57
CA THR A 650 4.57 34.93 -6.15
C THR A 650 4.36 34.29 -7.52
N LYS A 651 3.11 34.10 -7.89
CA LYS A 651 2.69 33.58 -9.20
C LYS A 651 2.56 34.71 -10.21
N THR A 652 3.08 34.51 -11.44
CA THR A 652 3.01 35.47 -12.52
C THR A 652 2.62 34.81 -13.85
N ASP A 653 2.08 35.59 -14.80
CA ASP A 653 1.59 35.13 -16.10
C ASP A 653 2.52 35.53 -17.29
N GLY A 654 3.65 36.17 -17.02
CA GLY A 654 4.58 36.61 -18.05
C GLY A 654 4.44 38.08 -18.45
N ASN A 655 3.34 38.73 -18.12
CA ASN A 655 3.07 40.14 -18.46
C ASN A 655 2.85 41.04 -17.26
N ASN A 656 3.09 40.53 -16.08
CA ASN A 656 2.82 41.27 -14.86
C ASN A 656 3.91 42.27 -14.53
N GLU A 657 3.51 43.27 -13.81
CA GLU A 657 4.43 44.17 -13.13
C GLU A 657 4.67 43.66 -11.70
N ILE A 658 5.89 43.78 -11.24
CA ILE A 658 6.31 43.36 -9.90
C ILE A 658 6.66 44.57 -9.07
N VAL A 659 6.18 44.61 -7.84
CA VAL A 659 6.58 45.58 -6.83
C VAL A 659 7.42 44.89 -5.78
N ILE A 660 8.52 45.51 -5.36
CA ILE A 660 9.35 45.05 -4.24
C ILE A 660 9.52 46.23 -3.28
N GLY A 661 9.15 45.99 -2.02
CA GLY A 661 9.29 46.94 -0.93
C GLY A 661 10.53 46.62 -0.06
N SER A 662 11.24 47.65 0.34
CA SER A 662 12.36 47.53 1.28
C SER A 662 12.05 48.18 2.62
N SER A 663 12.69 47.68 3.68
CA SER A 663 12.44 48.13 5.08
C SER A 663 12.61 49.63 5.27
N ASN A 664 13.46 50.29 4.51
CA ASN A 664 13.68 51.73 4.55
C ASN A 664 12.58 52.56 3.84
N GLY A 665 11.43 51.96 3.54
CA GLY A 665 10.28 52.68 2.96
C GLY A 665 10.42 52.98 1.47
N ARG A 666 11.22 52.26 0.72
CA ARG A 666 11.33 52.40 -0.72
C ARG A 666 10.62 51.21 -1.43
N LEU A 667 10.15 51.50 -2.65
CA LEU A 667 9.47 50.52 -3.49
C LEU A 667 9.95 50.65 -4.92
N VAL A 668 10.28 49.53 -5.54
CA VAL A 668 10.55 49.44 -6.99
C VAL A 668 9.35 48.77 -7.69
N ARG A 669 8.94 49.30 -8.83
CA ARG A 669 7.94 48.72 -9.76
C ARG A 669 8.59 48.54 -11.12
N PHE A 670 8.56 47.33 -11.64
CA PHE A 670 9.14 47.02 -12.95
C PHE A 670 8.36 45.85 -13.62
N ASN A 671 8.53 45.73 -14.96
CA ASN A 671 7.87 44.65 -15.70
C ASN A 671 8.64 43.33 -15.53
N GLU A 672 7.95 42.24 -15.25
CA GLU A 672 8.56 40.91 -15.06
C GLU A 672 9.31 40.40 -16.30
N ASN A 673 9.00 40.92 -17.52
CA ASN A 673 9.72 40.58 -18.74
C ASN A 673 11.20 40.98 -18.69
N GLU A 674 11.60 41.90 -17.81
CA GLU A 674 12.99 42.20 -17.55
C GLU A 674 13.72 41.09 -16.79
N ILE A 675 13.00 40.13 -16.21
CA ILE A 675 13.53 38.92 -15.57
C ILE A 675 13.52 37.79 -16.60
N ARG A 676 14.67 37.38 -17.09
CA ARG A 676 14.74 36.21 -17.97
C ARG A 676 14.21 34.96 -17.27
N VAL A 677 13.58 34.07 -18.00
CA VAL A 677 13.14 32.76 -17.49
C VAL A 677 14.39 31.93 -17.18
N MET A 678 14.45 31.37 -15.98
CA MET A 678 15.59 30.60 -15.47
C MET A 678 15.11 29.29 -14.88
N GLY A 679 15.93 28.24 -14.96
CA GLY A 679 15.64 26.96 -14.32
C GLY A 679 15.69 27.05 -12.80
N ARG A 680 15.15 26.01 -12.12
CA ARG A 680 15.03 25.97 -10.64
C ARG A 680 16.32 26.24 -9.88
N THR A 681 17.45 25.76 -10.36
CA THR A 681 18.76 25.87 -9.70
C THR A 681 19.49 27.21 -9.90
N ALA A 682 18.93 28.15 -10.65
CA ALA A 682 19.53 29.48 -10.83
C ALA A 682 19.37 30.35 -9.57
N SER A 683 20.33 31.26 -9.34
CA SER A 683 20.35 32.19 -8.20
C SER A 683 19.58 33.51 -8.43
N GLY A 684 19.22 33.80 -9.67
CA GLY A 684 18.52 35.05 -10.02
C GLY A 684 19.42 36.21 -10.43
N VAL A 685 18.79 37.35 -10.63
CA VAL A 685 19.40 38.64 -11.02
C VAL A 685 18.95 39.77 -10.07
N LYS A 686 19.64 40.90 -10.08
CA LYS A 686 19.32 42.06 -9.21
C LYS A 686 17.92 42.62 -9.55
N GLY A 687 17.03 42.63 -8.57
CA GLY A 687 15.65 43.15 -8.64
C GLY A 687 15.53 44.59 -8.14
N ILE A 688 16.13 44.89 -7.00
CA ILE A 688 16.19 46.21 -6.37
C ILE A 688 17.62 46.48 -5.86
N GLU A 689 18.03 47.75 -5.89
CA GLU A 689 19.23 48.17 -5.22
C GLU A 689 18.92 48.68 -3.82
N ILE A 690 19.31 47.90 -2.81
CA ILE A 690 19.12 48.24 -1.41
C ILE A 690 20.44 48.57 -0.73
N PRO A 691 20.51 49.54 0.20
CA PRO A 691 21.67 49.78 1.02
C PRO A 691 21.94 48.60 1.99
N GLU A 692 23.15 48.52 2.54
CA GLU A 692 23.61 47.41 3.37
C GLU A 692 22.75 47.23 4.66
N ASP A 693 22.17 48.32 5.16
CA ASP A 693 21.34 48.38 6.39
C ASP A 693 19.85 48.07 6.12
N ALA A 694 19.45 47.83 4.87
CA ALA A 694 18.09 47.55 4.51
C ALA A 694 17.92 46.12 3.92
N ILE A 695 16.74 45.61 4.05
CA ILE A 695 16.34 44.31 3.51
C ILE A 695 15.05 44.45 2.72
N CYS A 696 14.81 43.55 1.78
CA CYS A 696 13.50 43.36 1.16
C CYS A 696 12.52 42.79 2.22
N VAL A 697 11.34 43.34 2.30
CA VAL A 697 10.29 42.94 3.28
C VAL A 697 9.10 42.31 2.57
N SER A 698 8.77 42.73 1.33
CA SER A 698 7.60 42.24 0.63
C SER A 698 7.80 42.36 -0.90
N ALA A 699 7.14 41.50 -1.63
CA ALA A 699 7.00 41.62 -3.08
C ALA A 699 5.59 41.16 -3.48
N GLU A 700 5.02 41.83 -4.46
CA GLU A 700 3.68 41.56 -4.99
C GLU A 700 3.65 41.66 -6.51
N LYS A 701 2.74 40.94 -7.12
CA LYS A 701 2.33 41.15 -8.50
C LYS A 701 1.34 42.31 -8.55
N VAL A 702 1.60 43.28 -9.37
CA VAL A 702 0.74 44.48 -9.49
C VAL A 702 -0.59 44.09 -10.13
N ASP A 703 -1.67 44.50 -9.50
CA ASP A 703 -2.99 44.58 -10.11
C ASP A 703 -3.28 46.03 -10.44
N PRO A 704 -3.49 46.40 -11.73
CA PRO A 704 -3.74 47.78 -12.14
C PRO A 704 -5.01 48.39 -11.55
N THR A 705 -5.95 47.54 -11.11
CA THR A 705 -7.23 47.97 -10.53
C THR A 705 -7.17 48.16 -9.03
N SER A 706 -6.06 47.71 -8.39
CA SER A 706 -5.90 47.69 -6.94
C SER A 706 -5.07 48.88 -6.44
N ASP A 707 -5.28 49.19 -5.15
CA ASP A 707 -4.36 50.08 -4.42
C ASP A 707 -3.21 49.27 -3.80
N ILE A 708 -2.11 49.95 -3.57
CA ILE A 708 -1.01 49.38 -2.78
C ILE A 708 -1.22 49.76 -1.28
N LEU A 709 -1.48 48.74 -0.48
CA LEU A 709 -1.49 48.84 0.96
C LEU A 709 -0.06 48.77 1.49
N ILE A 710 0.28 49.68 2.36
CA ILE A 710 1.56 49.70 3.06
C ILE A 710 1.26 49.70 4.57
N ILE A 711 1.93 48.82 5.30
CA ILE A 711 1.84 48.77 6.77
C ILE A 711 3.24 48.74 7.35
N THR A 712 3.39 49.44 8.48
CA THR A 712 4.62 49.54 9.26
C THR A 712 4.59 48.66 10.50
N GLU A 713 5.78 48.40 11.06
CA GLU A 713 5.95 47.63 12.28
C GLU A 713 5.11 48.16 13.45
N ASN A 714 4.95 49.48 13.54
CA ASN A 714 4.22 50.09 14.65
C ASN A 714 2.71 50.29 14.37
N GLY A 715 2.17 49.57 13.36
CA GLY A 715 0.74 49.51 13.09
C GLY A 715 0.14 50.71 12.37
N TYR A 716 0.96 51.54 11.70
CA TYR A 716 0.52 52.57 10.80
C TYR A 716 0.37 51.98 9.39
N GLY A 717 -0.67 52.41 8.70
CA GLY A 717 -0.87 51.97 7.35
C GLY A 717 -1.66 52.97 6.50
N LYS A 718 -1.61 52.76 5.21
CA LYS A 718 -2.30 53.53 4.18
C LYS A 718 -2.50 52.75 2.93
N ARG A 719 -3.42 53.20 2.10
CA ARG A 719 -3.54 52.74 0.69
C ARG A 719 -3.09 53.86 -0.21
N THR A 720 -2.40 53.54 -1.29
CA THR A 720 -1.95 54.51 -2.31
C THR A 720 -2.21 53.90 -3.67
N ASN A 721 -2.76 54.68 -4.57
CA ASN A 721 -2.99 54.28 -5.93
C ASN A 721 -1.70 53.79 -6.59
N ILE A 722 -1.74 52.67 -7.30
CA ILE A 722 -0.57 52.09 -7.97
C ILE A 722 0.11 53.07 -8.93
N GLU A 723 -0.63 53.97 -9.57
CA GLU A 723 -0.12 54.91 -10.56
C GLU A 723 0.80 55.95 -9.92
N GLU A 724 0.76 56.18 -8.61
CA GLU A 724 1.75 57.04 -7.90
C GLU A 724 3.16 56.41 -7.83
N TYR A 725 3.27 55.09 -8.12
CA TYR A 725 4.52 54.40 -8.18
C TYR A 725 4.92 54.21 -9.64
N ARG A 726 5.76 55.11 -10.14
CA ARG A 726 6.18 55.05 -11.55
C ARG A 726 6.86 53.71 -11.88
N LEU A 727 6.60 53.24 -13.09
CA LEU A 727 7.31 52.09 -13.65
C LEU A 727 8.80 52.45 -13.82
N THR A 728 9.69 51.61 -13.32
CA THR A 728 11.12 51.76 -13.40
C THR A 728 11.74 50.48 -13.91
N HIS A 729 13.09 50.44 -14.08
CA HIS A 729 13.77 49.20 -14.40
C HIS A 729 14.11 48.41 -13.13
N ARG A 730 14.17 47.06 -13.28
CA ARG A 730 14.71 46.20 -12.21
C ARG A 730 16.14 46.65 -11.82
N GLY A 731 16.51 46.42 -10.58
CA GLY A 731 17.86 46.82 -10.11
C GLY A 731 18.01 48.30 -9.80
N SER A 732 16.95 49.10 -9.92
CA SER A 732 16.96 50.53 -9.49
C SER A 732 16.80 50.67 -7.98
N LYS A 733 17.07 51.86 -7.42
CA LYS A 733 16.88 52.21 -6.00
C LYS A 733 15.40 52.35 -5.59
N GLY A 734 14.47 52.26 -6.55
CA GLY A 734 13.04 52.48 -6.33
C GLY A 734 12.68 53.92 -5.92
N VAL A 735 11.39 54.14 -5.69
CA VAL A 735 10.81 55.40 -5.25
C VAL A 735 10.47 55.38 -3.76
N LYS A 736 10.43 56.54 -3.12
CA LYS A 736 10.00 56.63 -1.70
C LYS A 736 8.49 56.34 -1.61
N ALA A 737 8.14 55.30 -0.86
CA ALA A 737 6.75 54.81 -0.71
C ALA A 737 6.13 55.20 0.64
N LEU A 738 6.97 55.44 1.63
CA LEU A 738 6.58 55.81 2.97
C LEU A 738 7.63 56.76 3.56
N ASN A 739 7.22 57.73 4.36
CA ASN A 739 8.10 58.48 5.20
C ASN A 739 8.30 57.75 6.52
N VAL A 740 9.41 56.99 6.62
CA VAL A 740 9.76 56.23 7.82
C VAL A 740 10.22 57.18 8.91
N THR A 741 9.65 57.03 10.09
CA THR A 741 9.95 57.81 11.31
C THR A 741 9.98 56.91 12.52
N GLU A 742 10.57 57.29 13.61
CA GLU A 742 10.54 56.55 14.88
C GLU A 742 9.10 56.19 15.31
N LYS A 743 8.14 57.09 15.04
CA LYS A 743 6.74 56.91 15.38
C LYS A 743 6.06 55.75 14.64
N ASN A 744 6.27 55.66 13.34
CA ASN A 744 5.58 54.61 12.53
C ASN A 744 6.42 53.36 12.32
N GLY A 745 7.73 53.39 12.55
CA GLY A 745 8.66 52.28 12.37
C GLY A 745 8.94 51.95 10.91
N ASN A 746 9.72 50.89 10.73
CA ASN A 746 10.09 50.45 9.39
C ASN A 746 8.90 49.88 8.62
N LEU A 747 9.02 49.77 7.30
CA LEU A 747 8.06 49.08 6.47
C LEU A 747 8.02 47.60 6.86
N ALA A 748 6.83 47.06 7.14
CA ALA A 748 6.61 45.66 7.53
C ALA A 748 6.02 44.84 6.39
N ALA A 749 5.05 45.39 5.65
CA ALA A 749 4.42 44.70 4.53
C ALA A 749 3.89 45.64 3.44
N VAL A 750 3.84 45.11 2.24
CA VAL A 750 3.24 45.74 1.05
C VAL A 750 2.27 44.73 0.42
N LYS A 751 1.05 45.11 0.04
CA LYS A 751 0.08 44.23 -0.59
C LYS A 751 -0.84 44.97 -1.55
N ASN A 752 -1.26 44.31 -2.66
CA ASN A 752 -2.38 44.80 -3.48
C ASN A 752 -3.70 44.58 -2.74
N VAL A 753 -4.59 45.55 -2.80
CA VAL A 753 -5.86 45.50 -2.09
C VAL A 753 -6.98 46.19 -2.88
N ASN A 754 -8.19 45.68 -2.70
CA ASN A 754 -9.42 46.25 -3.27
C ASN A 754 -10.39 46.65 -2.16
N ASP A 755 -11.37 47.51 -2.53
CA ASP A 755 -12.34 48.05 -1.56
C ASP A 755 -13.30 46.98 -0.99
N ASP A 756 -13.49 45.87 -1.69
CA ASP A 756 -14.33 44.71 -1.33
C ASP A 756 -13.60 43.64 -0.48
N GLU A 757 -12.41 43.92 -0.06
CA GLU A 757 -11.63 43.01 0.75
C GLU A 757 -11.62 43.44 2.24
N GLU A 758 -11.32 42.46 3.07
CA GLU A 758 -11.03 42.65 4.48
C GLU A 758 -9.54 42.43 4.76
N LEU A 759 -8.95 43.33 5.52
CA LEU A 759 -7.58 43.30 5.97
C LEU A 759 -7.45 42.55 7.30
N MET A 760 -6.65 41.53 7.36
CA MET A 760 -6.19 40.92 8.61
C MET A 760 -4.79 41.40 8.93
N ILE A 761 -4.64 42.05 10.08
CA ILE A 761 -3.32 42.47 10.62
C ILE A 761 -2.94 41.51 11.74
N ILE A 762 -1.75 40.96 11.66
CA ILE A 762 -1.26 39.95 12.59
C ILE A 762 -0.03 40.48 13.31
N THR A 763 -0.04 40.38 14.65
CA THR A 763 1.04 40.83 15.51
C THR A 763 1.92 39.71 16.02
N ASN A 764 3.14 40.02 16.46
CA ASN A 764 4.08 39.10 17.09
C ASN A 764 3.53 38.41 18.37
N SER A 765 2.49 38.94 18.99
CA SER A 765 1.80 38.34 20.14
C SER A 765 0.61 37.43 19.74
N GLY A 766 0.41 37.17 18.45
CA GLY A 766 -0.67 36.32 17.95
C GLY A 766 -2.05 36.98 17.94
N ILE A 767 -2.12 38.30 18.12
CA ILE A 767 -3.37 39.07 18.01
C ILE A 767 -3.65 39.29 16.53
N ILE A 768 -4.87 39.01 16.10
CA ILE A 768 -5.37 39.24 14.72
C ILE A 768 -6.52 40.24 14.81
N ILE A 769 -6.41 41.33 14.05
CA ILE A 769 -7.51 42.24 13.77
C ILE A 769 -7.97 42.06 12.33
N LYS A 770 -9.29 42.08 12.15
CA LYS A 770 -9.93 42.07 10.81
C LYS A 770 -10.62 43.42 10.60
N ILE A 771 -10.24 44.14 9.56
CA ILE A 771 -10.73 45.47 9.25
C ILE A 771 -11.21 45.53 7.82
N PRO A 772 -12.44 46.04 7.53
CA PRO A 772 -12.86 46.27 6.14
C PRO A 772 -11.89 47.22 5.43
N MET A 773 -11.50 46.89 4.19
CA MET A 773 -10.49 47.64 3.45
C MET A 773 -10.90 49.10 3.19
N ASN A 774 -12.19 49.37 3.04
CA ASN A 774 -12.74 50.71 2.87
C ASN A 774 -12.47 51.63 4.06
N GLN A 775 -12.18 51.11 5.24
CA GLN A 775 -11.81 51.92 6.45
C GLN A 775 -10.33 52.29 6.46
N VAL A 776 -9.51 51.74 5.56
CA VAL A 776 -8.09 52.12 5.42
C VAL A 776 -8.00 53.36 4.49
N SER A 777 -7.44 54.43 5.00
CA SER A 777 -7.39 55.70 4.26
C SER A 777 -6.50 55.65 3.03
N LYS A 778 -7.04 56.19 1.89
CA LYS A 778 -6.24 56.45 0.69
C LYS A 778 -5.41 57.70 0.87
N MET A 779 -4.14 57.61 0.63
CA MET A 779 -3.17 58.72 0.86
C MET A 779 -2.08 58.70 -0.21
N SER A 780 -1.46 59.87 -0.39
CA SER A 780 -0.36 60.00 -1.33
C SER A 780 0.91 59.22 -0.84
N ARG A 781 1.76 58.89 -1.81
CA ARG A 781 2.95 58.03 -1.70
C ARG A 781 3.88 58.40 -0.52
N VAL A 782 4.13 59.62 -0.24
CA VAL A 782 5.17 60.07 0.74
C VAL A 782 4.64 60.26 2.15
N THR A 783 3.37 60.03 2.42
CA THR A 783 2.77 60.26 3.76
C THR A 783 3.20 59.17 4.75
N GLN A 784 3.00 59.42 6.06
CA GLN A 784 3.34 58.53 7.16
C GLN A 784 2.29 57.44 7.43
N GLY A 785 1.11 57.50 6.80
CA GLY A 785 -0.04 56.66 7.09
C GLY A 785 -0.80 57.03 8.33
N VAL A 786 -1.89 56.31 8.63
CA VAL A 786 -2.72 56.46 9.84
C VAL A 786 -2.60 55.19 10.68
N ARG A 787 -2.90 55.32 11.99
CA ARG A 787 -2.89 54.17 12.87
C ARG A 787 -4.06 53.22 12.57
N LEU A 788 -3.76 51.98 12.24
CA LEU A 788 -4.76 50.94 11.92
C LEU A 788 -4.99 50.01 13.11
N ILE A 789 -3.99 49.79 13.93
CA ILE A 789 -4.05 48.95 15.12
C ILE A 789 -3.37 49.67 16.32
N ASN A 790 -3.99 49.56 17.51
CA ASN A 790 -3.37 49.98 18.75
C ASN A 790 -2.52 48.83 19.32
N LEU A 791 -1.21 48.98 19.23
CA LEU A 791 -0.23 48.03 19.75
C LEU A 791 0.13 48.35 21.19
N LYS A 792 0.27 47.31 22.02
CA LYS A 792 0.84 47.43 23.37
C LYS A 792 2.36 47.50 23.29
N GLU A 793 2.98 47.81 24.43
CA GLU A 793 4.44 47.85 24.52
C GLU A 793 5.08 46.56 24.07
N ASN A 794 6.10 46.57 23.21
CA ASN A 794 6.79 45.46 22.58
C ASN A 794 5.96 44.65 21.52
N GLN A 795 4.77 45.10 21.16
CA GLN A 795 4.02 44.52 20.05
C GLN A 795 4.39 45.16 18.72
N LYS A 796 4.56 44.33 17.70
CA LYS A 796 4.83 44.77 16.33
C LYS A 796 3.94 44.01 15.34
N VAL A 797 3.59 44.65 14.24
CA VAL A 797 2.97 43.99 13.13
C VAL A 797 4.01 43.10 12.44
N THR A 798 3.68 41.82 12.24
CA THR A 798 4.58 40.86 11.59
C THR A 798 4.16 40.53 10.17
N THR A 799 2.85 40.39 9.92
CA THR A 799 2.33 40.08 8.58
C THR A 799 0.90 40.52 8.42
N ILE A 800 0.42 40.48 7.19
CA ILE A 800 -0.96 40.83 6.83
C ILE A 800 -1.51 39.78 5.86
N ALA A 801 -2.83 39.62 5.87
CA ALA A 801 -3.57 38.83 4.88
C ALA A 801 -4.84 39.58 4.45
N THR A 802 -5.37 39.25 3.30
CA THR A 802 -6.66 39.76 2.82
C THR A 802 -7.62 38.64 2.53
N THR A 803 -8.91 38.84 2.79
CA THR A 803 -10.01 37.93 2.44
C THR A 803 -11.07 38.74 1.68
N LYS A 804 -11.85 38.09 0.82
CA LYS A 804 -13.01 38.73 0.21
C LYS A 804 -14.10 38.90 1.25
N GLU A 805 -14.82 40.00 1.18
CA GLU A 805 -16.04 40.22 1.98
C GLU A 805 -17.12 39.28 1.44
N GLU A 806 -17.63 38.35 2.26
CA GLU A 806 -18.80 37.54 1.90
C GLU A 806 -20.03 38.41 1.99
N ASN A 807 -20.69 38.67 0.85
CA ASN A 807 -22.04 39.19 0.82
C ASN A 807 -22.98 38.13 1.38
N GLU A 808 -23.52 38.34 2.59
CA GLU A 808 -24.70 37.61 3.06
C GLU A 808 -25.86 37.92 2.03
N GLU A 809 -26.04 37.01 1.05
CA GLU A 809 -27.33 36.93 0.37
C GLU A 809 -28.35 36.49 1.45
N GLU A 810 -29.21 37.43 1.85
CA GLU A 810 -30.41 37.16 2.60
C GLU A 810 -31.18 36.00 1.95
N THR A 811 -31.10 34.84 2.55
CA THR A 811 -32.12 33.80 2.34
C THR A 811 -33.40 34.27 3.02
N VAL A 812 -34.21 35.00 2.29
CA VAL A 812 -35.61 35.19 2.65
C VAL A 812 -36.37 33.97 2.21
N GLU A 813 -36.91 33.24 3.22
CA GLU A 813 -37.94 32.18 3.21
C GLU A 813 -37.63 30.89 2.48
#